data_087c085cb3dd1d0eacacec11074e4de0
#
_entry.id   087c085cb3dd1d0eacacec11074e4de0
#
_cell.length_a   1.000
_cell.length_b   1.000
_cell.length_c   1.000
_cell.angle_alpha   90.00
_cell.angle_beta   90.00
_cell.angle_gamma   90.00
#
_symmetry.space_group_name_H-M   'P 1'
#
loop_
_entity.id
_entity.type
_entity.pdbx_description
1 polymer ?
#
loop_
_entity_poly.entity_id
_entity_poly.type
_entity_poly.pdbx_seq_one_letter_code
_entity_poly.pdbx_strand_id
1 'polypeptide(L)'
;MPVVRRDQDTNHQAEQDAGKTQISGVKENHKMMQKAVEVLNSLYGYDSFRGHQAEIIEHVSAGNNALVLMPTGGGKSLCYQIPSLLRDGVGIIISPLIALMQDQVGAMQQLGVKAAFLNSTLSHGEQNELEQQLLSGQLDLLYIAPERLIKPYTLDLLSRCELALFAIDEAHCVSQWGHDFRADYLSLSLLSERFPNIPRIALTATADIRTRKEIIERLSLTGSNAYISGFDRPNIRYAIANKTTPKKQLLAFLQQRKQEAGIVYCLSRKKVEDTAQWLSEQGFNALPYHAGLTAQLRQTHQNRFLREDGVIIVATIAFGMGIDKPDVRFVAHLDLPKSIEAYYQETGRAGRDGQPADAWMIYGLQDVVRLQQMAQGSDGSEQFKRAEQHKLEAMLGLCEVTSCRRKVLLSYFADEAPSQCGNCDNCQLPPVTWDATEAAQKVLSSVYRTGQRFGVVHVMDVLQGKENEKVLQHGHQKLSTFGIGSDIHEAQWRSVIRQLVVRGFLRVDIEGYSALQLTDLCRPVLKGEQLLHLRKEEVKAPPTKKGAAKSYRKTQISPEDQELWDELRECRKYLAEEHNVPPYLIFHDATLKEMLDIMPMSRSELLAITGVGESKLEKYGADFVEIICRYADARGS
;
A
#
# COMPACT_ATOMS: atom_id res chain seq x y z
N MET A 1 7.02 80.12 1.62
CA MET A 1 6.39 78.82 1.35
C MET A 1 6.96 78.28 0.06
N PRO A 2 7.79 77.23 0.08
CA PRO A 2 8.21 76.55 -1.14
C PRO A 2 7.29 75.37 -1.43
N VAL A 3 6.89 75.25 -2.68
CA VAL A 3 6.07 74.17 -3.24
C VAL A 3 6.90 72.92 -3.41
N VAL A 4 6.53 71.85 -2.69
CA VAL A 4 7.13 70.50 -2.85
C VAL A 4 6.50 69.85 -4.08
N ARG A 5 7.28 69.68 -5.14
CA ARG A 5 6.95 68.76 -6.25
C ARG A 5 7.12 67.31 -5.76
N ARG A 6 6.02 66.54 -5.77
CA ARG A 6 6.05 65.11 -5.55
C ARG A 6 6.53 64.41 -6.83
N ASP A 7 7.58 63.57 -6.69
CA ASP A 7 8.03 62.67 -7.74
C ASP A 7 6.96 61.62 -8.05
N GLN A 8 6.33 61.71 -9.20
CA GLN A 8 5.43 60.70 -9.76
C GLN A 8 6.15 59.66 -10.63
N ASP A 9 7.45 59.86 -10.90
CA ASP A 9 8.21 58.98 -11.82
C ASP A 9 8.73 57.70 -11.21
N THR A 10 8.84 57.60 -9.88
CA THR A 10 9.36 56.35 -9.22
C THR A 10 8.34 55.21 -9.13
N ASN A 11 7.04 55.48 -9.19
CA ASN A 11 6.02 54.44 -9.13
C ASN A 11 5.81 53.70 -10.47
N HIS A 12 6.00 54.39 -11.60
CA HIS A 12 5.83 53.76 -12.93
C HIS A 12 6.98 52.82 -13.31
N GLN A 13 8.19 53.08 -12.82
CA GLN A 13 9.33 52.20 -13.05
C GLN A 13 9.26 50.92 -12.23
N ALA A 14 8.80 50.99 -10.99
CA ALA A 14 8.59 49.83 -10.12
C ALA A 14 7.47 48.89 -10.64
N GLU A 15 6.39 49.42 -11.20
CA GLU A 15 5.31 48.63 -11.82
C GLU A 15 5.75 48.01 -13.16
N GLN A 16 6.56 48.68 -13.97
CA GLN A 16 7.12 48.12 -15.20
C GLN A 16 8.17 47.06 -14.96
N ASP A 17 9.00 47.19 -13.93
CA ASP A 17 9.99 46.15 -13.56
C ASP A 17 9.33 44.93 -12.88
N ALA A 18 8.30 45.13 -12.06
CA ALA A 18 7.46 44.04 -11.54
C ALA A 18 6.74 43.27 -12.65
N GLY A 19 6.20 43.97 -13.65
CA GLY A 19 5.59 43.34 -14.82
C GLY A 19 6.57 42.55 -15.70
N LYS A 20 7.80 43.06 -15.89
CA LYS A 20 8.85 42.35 -16.64
C LYS A 20 9.35 41.12 -15.90
N THR A 21 9.49 41.18 -14.59
CA THR A 21 9.90 40.03 -13.75
C THR A 21 8.83 38.92 -13.75
N GLN A 22 7.55 39.28 -13.71
CA GLN A 22 6.45 38.30 -13.83
C GLN A 22 6.39 37.64 -15.22
N ILE A 23 6.60 38.39 -16.29
CA ILE A 23 6.56 37.87 -17.68
C ILE A 23 7.80 36.96 -17.93
N SER A 24 8.98 37.29 -17.38
CA SER A 24 10.16 36.43 -17.51
C SER A 24 10.00 35.13 -16.72
N GLY A 25 9.47 35.16 -15.50
CA GLY A 25 9.21 33.98 -14.70
C GLY A 25 8.19 33.03 -15.35
N VAL A 26 7.12 33.54 -15.97
CA VAL A 26 6.15 32.71 -16.71
C VAL A 26 6.78 32.04 -17.93
N LYS A 27 7.68 32.73 -18.64
CA LYS A 27 8.38 32.12 -19.80
C LYS A 27 9.40 31.06 -19.37
N GLU A 28 10.11 31.24 -18.27
CA GLU A 28 11.05 30.25 -17.72
C GLU A 28 10.32 29.02 -17.21
N ASN A 29 9.21 29.16 -16.51
CA ASN A 29 8.37 28.06 -16.07
C ASN A 29 7.81 27.26 -17.25
N HIS A 30 7.34 27.93 -18.30
CA HIS A 30 6.84 27.26 -19.50
C HIS A 30 7.92 26.44 -20.20
N LYS A 31 9.13 26.99 -20.34
CA LYS A 31 10.29 26.28 -20.91
C LYS A 31 10.71 25.07 -20.06
N MET A 32 10.67 25.21 -18.74
CA MET A 32 10.99 24.14 -17.80
C MET A 32 9.96 23.00 -17.90
N MET A 33 8.67 23.32 -17.97
CA MET A 33 7.63 22.29 -18.15
C MET A 33 7.69 21.58 -19.50
N GLN A 34 8.10 22.27 -20.56
CA GLN A 34 8.40 21.60 -21.85
C GLN A 34 9.52 20.57 -21.70
N LYS A 35 10.63 20.94 -21.04
CA LYS A 35 11.71 19.99 -20.74
C LYS A 35 11.24 18.83 -19.85
N ALA A 36 10.35 19.09 -18.89
CA ALA A 36 9.79 18.04 -18.04
C ALA A 36 9.00 17.01 -18.86
N VAL A 37 8.21 17.45 -19.84
CA VAL A 37 7.47 16.58 -20.76
C VAL A 37 8.43 15.84 -21.70
N GLU A 38 9.49 16.50 -22.19
CA GLU A 38 10.53 15.84 -22.99
C GLU A 38 11.20 14.71 -22.21
N VAL A 39 11.58 14.94 -20.95
CA VAL A 39 12.15 13.90 -20.06
C VAL A 39 11.14 12.79 -19.80
N LEU A 40 9.87 13.12 -19.56
CA LEU A 40 8.81 12.14 -19.34
C LEU A 40 8.64 11.23 -20.58
N ASN A 41 8.65 11.81 -21.76
CA ASN A 41 8.47 11.06 -23.01
C ASN A 41 9.73 10.25 -23.37
N SER A 42 10.90 10.87 -23.41
CA SER A 42 12.14 10.22 -23.87
C SER A 42 12.63 9.12 -22.91
N LEU A 43 12.59 9.35 -21.59
CA LEU A 43 13.05 8.35 -20.62
C LEU A 43 11.98 7.32 -20.25
N TYR A 44 10.75 7.78 -19.97
CA TYR A 44 9.72 6.90 -19.39
C TYR A 44 8.69 6.42 -20.43
N GLY A 45 8.63 7.02 -21.63
CA GLY A 45 7.68 6.67 -22.69
C GLY A 45 6.23 7.03 -22.36
N TYR A 46 6.00 8.13 -21.63
CA TYR A 46 4.66 8.64 -21.33
C TYR A 46 4.44 10.00 -21.97
N ASP A 47 3.25 10.21 -22.54
CA ASP A 47 2.91 11.46 -23.25
C ASP A 47 2.43 12.58 -22.32
N SER A 48 1.95 12.24 -21.13
CA SER A 48 1.39 13.22 -20.20
C SER A 48 1.53 12.83 -18.73
N PHE A 49 1.61 13.83 -17.89
CA PHE A 49 1.58 13.68 -16.44
C PHE A 49 0.18 13.30 -15.95
N ARG A 50 0.11 12.58 -14.83
CA ARG A 50 -1.14 12.14 -14.20
C ARG A 50 -1.44 12.96 -12.94
N GLY A 51 -2.71 13.32 -12.74
CA GLY A 51 -3.15 14.06 -11.54
C GLY A 51 -2.30 15.31 -11.30
N HIS A 52 -1.79 15.47 -10.08
CA HIS A 52 -0.97 16.62 -9.69
C HIS A 52 0.52 16.53 -10.04
N GLN A 53 0.97 15.51 -10.80
CA GLN A 53 2.40 15.34 -11.10
C GLN A 53 3.01 16.58 -11.76
N ALA A 54 2.33 17.18 -12.75
CA ALA A 54 2.82 18.37 -13.45
C ALA A 54 3.04 19.54 -12.48
N GLU A 55 2.04 19.84 -11.66
CA GLU A 55 2.07 20.91 -10.66
C GLU A 55 3.19 20.70 -9.62
N ILE A 56 3.36 19.45 -9.16
CA ILE A 56 4.41 19.11 -8.19
C ILE A 56 5.79 19.29 -8.82
N ILE A 57 5.99 18.78 -10.04
CA ILE A 57 7.26 18.87 -10.76
C ILE A 57 7.61 20.33 -11.02
N GLU A 58 6.67 21.16 -11.48
CA GLU A 58 6.85 22.60 -11.65
C GLU A 58 7.27 23.27 -10.34
N HIS A 59 6.51 23.02 -9.26
CA HIS A 59 6.73 23.63 -7.95
C HIS A 59 8.10 23.31 -7.35
N VAL A 60 8.50 22.03 -7.38
CA VAL A 60 9.78 21.57 -6.85
C VAL A 60 10.95 22.00 -7.73
N SER A 61 10.80 21.98 -9.07
CA SER A 61 11.82 22.44 -9.99
C SER A 61 12.07 23.96 -9.85
N ALA A 62 11.06 24.72 -9.46
CA ALA A 62 11.21 26.15 -9.13
C ALA A 62 11.90 26.41 -7.77
N GLY A 63 12.32 25.37 -7.03
CA GLY A 63 13.03 25.47 -5.78
C GLY A 63 12.16 25.50 -4.52
N ASN A 64 10.89 25.15 -4.62
CA ASN A 64 9.95 25.18 -3.50
C ASN A 64 9.82 23.83 -2.80
N ASN A 65 9.51 23.86 -1.51
CA ASN A 65 9.25 22.67 -0.71
C ASN A 65 7.84 22.14 -0.97
N ALA A 66 7.65 20.82 -0.91
CA ALA A 66 6.36 20.18 -1.10
C ALA A 66 6.13 19.00 -0.15
N LEU A 67 4.86 18.79 0.24
CA LEU A 67 4.39 17.54 0.81
C LEU A 67 3.49 16.83 -0.24
N VAL A 68 3.81 15.59 -0.57
CA VAL A 68 3.10 14.81 -1.59
C VAL A 68 2.50 13.55 -0.99
N LEU A 69 1.18 13.47 -1.04
CA LEU A 69 0.42 12.28 -0.67
C LEU A 69 -0.19 11.69 -1.94
N MET A 70 0.33 10.55 -2.35
CA MET A 70 -0.17 9.81 -3.52
C MET A 70 -0.22 8.31 -3.23
N PRO A 71 -1.22 7.59 -3.75
CA PRO A 71 -1.31 6.15 -3.53
C PRO A 71 -0.09 5.41 -4.07
N THR A 72 0.14 4.21 -3.57
CA THR A 72 1.15 3.32 -4.14
C THR A 72 0.77 3.01 -5.59
N GLY A 73 1.73 3.09 -6.52
CA GLY A 73 1.50 2.99 -7.97
C GLY A 73 0.98 4.29 -8.61
N GLY A 74 0.82 5.38 -7.86
CA GLY A 74 0.43 6.71 -8.38
C GLY A 74 1.55 7.48 -9.08
N GLY A 75 2.76 6.92 -9.18
CA GLY A 75 3.90 7.57 -9.83
C GLY A 75 4.60 8.61 -8.97
N LYS A 76 4.63 8.43 -7.63
CA LYS A 76 5.36 9.32 -6.68
C LYS A 76 6.81 9.58 -7.07
N SER A 77 7.50 8.54 -7.57
CA SER A 77 8.92 8.63 -7.92
C SER A 77 9.20 9.68 -9.00
N LEU A 78 8.31 9.84 -9.98
CA LEU A 78 8.45 10.87 -11.02
C LEU A 78 8.47 12.29 -10.44
N CYS A 79 7.76 12.53 -9.32
CA CYS A 79 7.68 13.84 -8.69
C CYS A 79 9.01 14.33 -8.08
N TYR A 80 9.97 13.46 -7.88
CA TYR A 80 11.33 13.85 -7.47
C TYR A 80 12.40 13.50 -8.52
N GLN A 81 12.21 12.43 -9.29
CA GLN A 81 13.18 12.03 -10.33
C GLN A 81 13.30 13.08 -11.42
N ILE A 82 12.17 13.53 -11.99
CA ILE A 82 12.18 14.55 -13.05
C ILE A 82 12.74 15.89 -12.55
N PRO A 83 12.31 16.47 -11.42
CA PRO A 83 12.95 17.67 -10.89
C PRO A 83 14.45 17.52 -10.63
N SER A 84 14.91 16.35 -10.17
CA SER A 84 16.35 16.10 -9.99
C SER A 84 17.13 16.14 -11.31
N LEU A 85 16.52 15.72 -12.42
CA LEU A 85 17.13 15.74 -13.75
C LEU A 85 17.05 17.11 -14.44
N LEU A 86 16.15 17.99 -13.98
CA LEU A 86 15.95 19.33 -14.55
C LEU A 86 16.77 20.41 -13.85
N ARG A 87 17.07 20.21 -12.57
CA ARG A 87 17.85 21.15 -11.76
C ARG A 87 19.34 20.80 -11.80
N ASP A 88 20.19 21.80 -11.61
CA ASP A 88 21.63 21.59 -11.52
C ASP A 88 21.98 20.83 -10.22
N GLY A 89 22.94 19.92 -10.32
CA GLY A 89 23.41 19.11 -9.20
C GLY A 89 22.73 17.75 -9.07
N VAL A 90 23.02 17.05 -7.98
CA VAL A 90 22.54 15.69 -7.70
C VAL A 90 21.28 15.73 -6.83
N GLY A 91 20.27 14.95 -7.22
CA GLY A 91 19.09 14.68 -6.38
C GLY A 91 19.42 13.67 -5.28
N ILE A 92 19.18 14.02 -4.00
CA ILE A 92 19.40 13.14 -2.85
C ILE A 92 18.08 12.54 -2.40
N ILE A 93 17.94 11.24 -2.56
CA ILE A 93 16.71 10.50 -2.23
C ILE A 93 16.90 9.71 -0.93
N ILE A 94 16.21 10.12 0.12
CA ILE A 94 16.25 9.48 1.44
C ILE A 94 15.19 8.40 1.44
N SER A 95 15.61 7.12 1.55
CA SER A 95 14.72 5.97 1.59
C SER A 95 15.06 5.05 2.76
N PRO A 96 14.06 4.49 3.47
CA PRO A 96 14.29 3.69 4.66
C PRO A 96 14.69 2.24 4.37
N LEU A 97 14.78 1.83 3.09
CA LEU A 97 14.86 0.43 2.70
C LEU A 97 15.89 0.18 1.61
N ILE A 98 16.90 -0.61 1.96
CA ILE A 98 18.01 -0.98 1.07
C ILE A 98 17.52 -1.65 -0.22
N ALA A 99 16.58 -2.60 -0.12
CA ALA A 99 16.05 -3.31 -1.28
C ALA A 99 15.33 -2.37 -2.26
N LEU A 100 14.53 -1.41 -1.73
CA LEU A 100 13.85 -0.42 -2.56
C LEU A 100 14.85 0.48 -3.29
N MET A 101 15.92 0.91 -2.59
CA MET A 101 16.98 1.72 -3.22
C MET A 101 17.62 0.98 -4.39
N GLN A 102 17.95 -0.31 -4.22
CA GLN A 102 18.55 -1.13 -5.26
C GLN A 102 17.63 -1.27 -6.48
N ASP A 103 16.34 -1.55 -6.27
CA ASP A 103 15.35 -1.66 -7.34
C ASP A 103 15.17 -0.33 -8.09
N GLN A 104 15.07 0.79 -7.36
CA GLN A 104 14.93 2.13 -7.95
C GLN A 104 16.19 2.56 -8.72
N VAL A 105 17.38 2.34 -8.16
CA VAL A 105 18.65 2.63 -8.84
C VAL A 105 18.80 1.78 -10.10
N GLY A 106 18.52 0.47 -10.03
CA GLY A 106 18.53 -0.41 -11.19
C GLY A 106 17.59 0.06 -12.29
N ALA A 107 16.37 0.51 -11.94
CA ALA A 107 15.43 1.08 -12.89
C ALA A 107 15.96 2.35 -13.56
N MET A 108 16.55 3.26 -12.79
CA MET A 108 17.13 4.50 -13.33
C MET A 108 18.32 4.24 -14.27
N GLN A 109 19.20 3.33 -13.88
CA GLN A 109 20.35 2.93 -14.71
C GLN A 109 19.92 2.29 -16.05
N GLN A 110 18.82 1.51 -16.05
CA GLN A 110 18.24 0.97 -17.29
C GLN A 110 17.74 2.07 -18.23
N LEU A 111 17.28 3.18 -17.69
CA LEU A 111 16.87 4.37 -18.44
C LEU A 111 18.07 5.26 -18.86
N GLY A 112 19.30 4.90 -18.49
CA GLY A 112 20.49 5.68 -18.80
C GLY A 112 20.80 6.81 -17.81
N VAL A 113 20.04 6.91 -16.70
CA VAL A 113 20.28 7.91 -15.64
C VAL A 113 21.41 7.44 -14.73
N LYS A 114 22.33 8.34 -14.38
CA LYS A 114 23.48 8.06 -13.51
C LYS A 114 23.02 8.05 -12.05
N ALA A 115 22.43 6.95 -11.64
CA ALA A 115 21.91 6.74 -10.29
C ALA A 115 22.78 5.76 -9.51
N ALA A 116 22.96 6.04 -8.21
CA ALA A 116 23.67 5.16 -7.29
C ALA A 116 22.99 5.13 -5.91
N PHE A 117 23.39 4.21 -5.04
CA PHE A 117 22.92 4.16 -3.66
C PHE A 117 24.07 4.11 -2.67
N LEU A 118 23.90 4.76 -1.50
CA LEU A 118 24.84 4.77 -0.40
C LEU A 118 24.19 4.20 0.86
N ASN A 119 24.53 2.95 1.18
CA ASN A 119 24.02 2.24 2.35
C ASN A 119 25.10 1.36 3.02
N SER A 120 24.72 0.56 4.00
CA SER A 120 25.64 -0.27 4.79
C SER A 120 26.13 -1.54 4.08
N THR A 121 25.66 -1.84 2.87
CA THR A 121 26.07 -3.06 2.15
C THR A 121 27.29 -2.87 1.25
N LEU A 122 27.66 -1.61 0.97
CA LEU A 122 28.81 -1.30 0.12
C LEU A 122 30.13 -1.54 0.86
N SER A 123 31.10 -2.09 0.15
CA SER A 123 32.49 -2.17 0.60
C SER A 123 33.14 -0.78 0.69
N HIS A 124 34.25 -0.65 1.43
CA HIS A 124 34.98 0.63 1.52
C HIS A 124 35.47 1.13 0.15
N GLY A 125 35.87 0.22 -0.75
CA GLY A 125 36.29 0.59 -2.10
C GLY A 125 35.17 1.22 -2.92
N GLU A 126 34.00 0.55 -2.95
CA GLU A 126 32.80 1.05 -3.62
C GLU A 126 32.30 2.38 -3.03
N GLN A 127 32.39 2.56 -1.70
CA GLN A 127 32.05 3.83 -1.06
C GLN A 127 32.96 4.96 -1.53
N ASN A 128 34.28 4.76 -1.55
CA ASN A 128 35.24 5.77 -1.99
C ASN A 128 35.05 6.14 -3.46
N GLU A 129 34.81 5.18 -4.33
CA GLU A 129 34.53 5.42 -5.74
C GLU A 129 33.26 6.26 -5.92
N LEU A 130 32.18 5.88 -5.21
CA LEU A 130 30.92 6.60 -5.23
C LEU A 130 31.07 8.06 -4.73
N GLU A 131 31.85 8.27 -3.65
CA GLU A 131 32.13 9.60 -3.11
C GLU A 131 32.91 10.47 -4.12
N GLN A 132 33.82 9.88 -4.88
CA GLN A 132 34.52 10.58 -5.97
C GLN A 132 33.58 10.95 -7.11
N GLN A 133 32.70 10.04 -7.54
CA GLN A 133 31.69 10.31 -8.56
C GLN A 133 30.75 11.43 -8.12
N LEU A 134 30.35 11.44 -6.85
CA LEU A 134 29.50 12.47 -6.27
C LEU A 134 30.20 13.84 -6.28
N LEU A 135 31.44 13.91 -5.80
CA LEU A 135 32.23 15.16 -5.76
C LEU A 135 32.57 15.70 -7.15
N SER A 136 32.69 14.85 -8.15
CA SER A 136 32.97 15.24 -9.55
C SER A 136 31.72 15.58 -10.35
N GLY A 137 30.52 15.54 -9.72
CA GLY A 137 29.25 15.84 -10.39
C GLY A 137 28.85 14.83 -11.47
N GLN A 138 29.26 13.57 -11.32
CA GLN A 138 28.97 12.51 -12.29
C GLN A 138 27.64 11.79 -12.00
N LEU A 139 26.95 12.11 -10.91
CA LEU A 139 25.70 11.49 -10.52
C LEU A 139 24.52 12.44 -10.71
N ASP A 140 23.43 11.91 -11.27
CA ASP A 140 22.14 12.59 -11.36
C ASP A 140 21.30 12.34 -10.07
N LEU A 141 21.35 11.11 -9.53
CA LEU A 141 20.57 10.68 -8.37
C LEU A 141 21.42 9.87 -7.39
N LEU A 142 21.33 10.21 -6.10
CA LEU A 142 21.91 9.42 -5.01
C LEU A 142 20.82 8.99 -4.03
N TYR A 143 20.56 7.68 -3.94
CA TYR A 143 19.70 7.10 -2.93
C TYR A 143 20.51 6.83 -1.66
N ILE A 144 20.03 7.28 -0.51
CA ILE A 144 20.74 7.18 0.76
C ILE A 144 19.83 6.75 1.91
N ALA A 145 20.36 5.89 2.79
CA ALA A 145 19.66 5.51 4.01
C ALA A 145 19.70 6.65 5.04
N PRO A 146 18.60 6.91 5.80
CA PRO A 146 18.53 8.03 6.74
C PRO A 146 19.64 7.97 7.80
N GLU A 147 19.94 6.79 8.36
CA GLU A 147 21.01 6.58 9.34
C GLU A 147 22.43 6.85 8.79
N ARG A 148 22.59 6.79 7.47
CA ARG A 148 23.86 7.15 6.80
C ARG A 148 23.92 8.65 6.54
N LEU A 149 22.82 9.25 6.11
CA LEU A 149 22.73 10.68 5.79
C LEU A 149 23.07 11.57 6.98
N ILE A 150 22.54 11.26 8.17
CA ILE A 150 22.72 12.08 9.39
C ILE A 150 24.14 12.04 9.97
N LYS A 151 25.05 11.21 9.43
CA LYS A 151 26.44 11.18 9.90
C LYS A 151 27.14 12.49 9.52
N PRO A 152 27.90 13.12 10.45
CA PRO A 152 28.58 14.37 10.19
C PRO A 152 29.43 14.35 8.92
N TYR A 153 30.18 13.27 8.71
CA TYR A 153 30.98 13.06 7.51
C TYR A 153 30.17 13.14 6.21
N THR A 154 28.97 12.53 6.19
CA THR A 154 28.11 12.53 5.01
C THR A 154 27.53 13.92 4.75
N LEU A 155 27.11 14.62 5.79
CA LEU A 155 26.61 16.01 5.67
C LEU A 155 27.72 16.97 5.17
N ASP A 156 28.96 16.81 5.65
CA ASP A 156 30.09 17.58 5.19
C ASP A 156 30.50 17.25 3.74
N LEU A 157 30.39 15.98 3.33
CA LEU A 157 30.54 15.55 1.93
C LEU A 157 29.51 16.23 1.03
N LEU A 158 28.23 16.18 1.39
CA LEU A 158 27.14 16.79 0.62
C LEU A 158 27.27 18.33 0.55
N SER A 159 27.79 18.98 1.58
CA SER A 159 28.01 20.45 1.56
C SER A 159 29.03 20.90 0.52
N ARG A 160 29.85 19.99 -0.01
CA ARG A 160 30.84 20.22 -1.07
C ARG A 160 30.33 19.90 -2.47
N CYS A 161 29.09 19.41 -2.58
CA CYS A 161 28.46 19.02 -3.84
C CYS A 161 27.39 20.04 -4.25
N GLU A 162 27.16 20.15 -5.54
CA GLU A 162 25.97 20.84 -6.05
C GLU A 162 24.75 19.91 -5.90
N LEU A 163 23.71 20.41 -5.21
CA LEU A 163 22.53 19.61 -4.86
C LEU A 163 21.27 20.14 -5.55
N ALA A 164 20.57 19.27 -6.26
CA ALA A 164 19.32 19.59 -6.93
C ALA A 164 18.14 19.71 -5.95
N LEU A 165 17.95 18.68 -5.11
CA LEU A 165 16.88 18.61 -4.12
C LEU A 165 17.14 17.50 -3.09
N PHE A 166 16.36 17.51 -1.99
CA PHE A 166 16.18 16.36 -1.10
C PHE A 166 14.79 15.78 -1.25
N ALA A 167 14.68 14.51 -1.60
CA ALA A 167 13.44 13.76 -1.60
C ALA A 167 13.39 12.82 -0.39
N ILE A 168 12.39 13.00 0.49
CA ILE A 168 12.19 12.20 1.69
C ILE A 168 11.06 11.24 1.40
N ASP A 169 11.43 10.02 0.98
CA ASP A 169 10.45 8.97 0.68
C ASP A 169 9.97 8.30 1.97
N GLU A 170 8.77 7.75 1.94
CA GLU A 170 8.07 7.18 3.10
C GLU A 170 8.06 8.14 4.32
N ALA A 171 7.79 9.41 4.06
CA ALA A 171 7.85 10.48 5.06
C ALA A 171 6.99 10.24 6.31
N HIS A 172 5.99 9.34 6.24
CA HIS A 172 5.20 8.91 7.39
C HIS A 172 6.04 8.26 8.50
N CYS A 173 7.26 7.78 8.18
CA CYS A 173 8.21 7.25 9.16
C CYS A 173 8.68 8.28 10.20
N VAL A 174 8.51 9.58 9.95
CA VAL A 174 8.83 10.65 10.92
C VAL A 174 7.80 10.72 12.06
N SER A 175 6.58 10.22 11.83
CA SER A 175 5.49 10.33 12.78
C SER A 175 5.49 9.18 13.78
N GLN A 176 5.46 9.50 15.07
CA GLN A 176 5.28 8.51 16.15
C GLN A 176 3.89 7.84 16.10
N TRP A 177 2.95 8.47 15.42
CA TRP A 177 1.60 7.96 15.17
C TRP A 177 1.49 7.20 13.86
N GLY A 178 2.54 7.23 13.02
CA GLY A 178 2.65 6.44 11.81
C GLY A 178 2.67 4.93 12.11
N HIS A 179 2.41 4.14 11.10
CA HIS A 179 2.42 2.66 11.25
C HIS A 179 3.84 2.05 11.22
N ASP A 180 4.85 2.84 10.82
CA ASP A 180 6.28 2.45 10.78
C ASP A 180 7.19 3.63 11.21
N PHE A 181 7.09 3.99 12.49
CA PHE A 181 7.94 5.03 13.06
C PHE A 181 9.41 4.62 13.05
N ARG A 182 10.29 5.55 12.62
CA ARG A 182 11.75 5.40 12.63
C ARG A 182 12.42 6.62 13.24
N ALA A 183 13.18 6.39 14.30
CA ALA A 183 13.83 7.47 15.05
C ALA A 183 14.80 8.30 14.17
N ASP A 184 15.47 7.65 13.20
CA ASP A 184 16.41 8.33 12.29
C ASP A 184 15.74 9.41 11.43
N TYR A 185 14.44 9.26 11.12
CA TYR A 185 13.67 10.27 10.37
C TYR A 185 13.47 11.57 11.14
N LEU A 186 13.49 11.55 12.47
CA LEU A 186 13.41 12.77 13.29
C LEU A 186 14.60 13.68 13.06
N SER A 187 15.76 13.10 12.80
CA SER A 187 17.00 13.85 12.57
C SER A 187 17.05 14.53 11.20
N LEU A 188 16.12 14.23 10.29
CA LEU A 188 16.06 14.85 8.96
C LEU A 188 15.68 16.34 8.99
N SER A 189 15.21 16.86 10.13
CA SER A 189 15.04 18.30 10.36
C SER A 189 16.34 19.08 10.15
N LEU A 190 17.50 18.47 10.41
CA LEU A 190 18.83 19.05 10.17
C LEU A 190 19.04 19.52 8.72
N LEU A 191 18.35 18.92 7.75
CA LEU A 191 18.46 19.32 6.34
C LEU A 191 18.01 20.76 6.12
N SER A 192 17.01 21.24 6.88
CA SER A 192 16.54 22.63 6.78
C SER A 192 17.57 23.65 7.29
N GLU A 193 18.37 23.26 8.26
CA GLU A 193 19.38 24.10 8.88
C GLU A 193 20.68 24.12 8.05
N ARG A 194 21.11 22.93 7.59
CA ARG A 194 22.37 22.76 6.86
C ARG A 194 22.27 23.17 5.39
N PHE A 195 21.09 22.99 4.77
CA PHE A 195 20.84 23.22 3.34
C PHE A 195 19.57 24.04 3.11
N PRO A 196 19.48 25.28 3.64
CA PRO A 196 18.25 26.08 3.63
C PRO A 196 17.73 26.42 2.23
N ASN A 197 18.62 26.50 1.23
CA ASN A 197 18.29 26.87 -0.15
C ASN A 197 17.97 25.67 -1.06
N ILE A 198 18.13 24.45 -0.56
CA ILE A 198 17.85 23.24 -1.34
C ILE A 198 16.40 22.80 -1.08
N PRO A 199 15.55 22.66 -2.11
CA PRO A 199 14.16 22.27 -1.93
C PRO A 199 14.04 20.84 -1.37
N ARG A 200 13.02 20.67 -0.52
CA ARG A 200 12.69 19.37 0.09
C ARG A 200 11.31 18.95 -0.35
N ILE A 201 11.22 17.75 -0.86
CA ILE A 201 9.95 17.10 -1.17
C ILE A 201 9.77 15.88 -0.26
N ALA A 202 8.72 15.87 0.56
CA ALA A 202 8.34 14.74 1.39
C ALA A 202 7.21 13.95 0.72
N LEU A 203 7.39 12.63 0.57
CA LEU A 203 6.44 11.79 -0.16
C LEU A 203 5.97 10.63 0.74
N THR A 204 4.68 10.32 0.68
CA THR A 204 4.13 9.13 1.34
C THR A 204 2.86 8.64 0.64
N ALA A 205 2.57 7.35 0.79
CA ALA A 205 1.31 6.77 0.32
C ALA A 205 0.19 6.82 1.36
N THR A 206 0.54 6.97 2.64
CA THR A 206 -0.41 6.82 3.76
C THR A 206 -0.10 7.85 4.84
N ALA A 207 -0.99 8.79 5.04
CA ALA A 207 -0.94 9.70 6.18
C ALA A 207 -2.35 10.22 6.48
N ASP A 208 -2.84 10.00 7.68
CA ASP A 208 -4.02 10.66 8.21
C ASP A 208 -3.73 12.15 8.49
N ILE A 209 -4.74 12.90 8.85
CA ILE A 209 -4.61 14.36 9.09
C ILE A 209 -3.56 14.67 10.16
N ARG A 210 -3.45 13.83 11.20
CA ARG A 210 -2.50 14.01 12.30
C ARG A 210 -1.07 13.76 11.83
N THR A 211 -0.85 12.66 11.14
CA THR A 211 0.44 12.29 10.54
C THR A 211 0.92 13.37 9.56
N ARG A 212 0.01 13.95 8.74
CA ARG A 212 0.34 15.06 7.81
C ARG A 212 0.89 16.28 8.56
N LYS A 213 0.26 16.68 9.66
CA LYS A 213 0.74 17.79 10.49
C LYS A 213 2.12 17.52 11.05
N GLU A 214 2.36 16.32 11.60
CA GLU A 214 3.67 15.96 12.12
C GLU A 214 4.75 15.95 11.03
N ILE A 215 4.47 15.45 9.83
CA ILE A 215 5.42 15.49 8.71
C ILE A 215 5.82 16.95 8.41
N ILE A 216 4.86 17.84 8.28
CA ILE A 216 5.11 19.26 8.00
C ILE A 216 5.96 19.91 9.10
N GLU A 217 5.61 19.68 10.36
CA GLU A 217 6.31 20.27 11.51
C GLU A 217 7.72 19.71 11.65
N ARG A 218 7.87 18.39 11.67
CA ARG A 218 9.15 17.72 11.95
C ARG A 218 10.15 17.80 10.80
N LEU A 219 9.70 17.89 9.56
CA LEU A 219 10.57 18.06 8.40
C LEU A 219 10.75 19.54 8.00
N SER A 220 10.26 20.47 8.83
CA SER A 220 10.36 21.93 8.58
C SER A 220 9.82 22.33 7.21
N LEU A 221 8.65 21.81 6.86
CA LEU A 221 7.94 22.10 5.60
C LEU A 221 6.84 23.14 5.79
N THR A 222 6.90 23.96 6.85
CA THR A 222 5.89 25.00 7.13
C THR A 222 5.83 25.99 5.98
N GLY A 223 4.61 26.24 5.48
CA GLY A 223 4.40 27.11 4.31
C GLY A 223 4.60 26.43 2.95
N SER A 224 4.93 25.12 2.91
CA SER A 224 4.99 24.35 1.68
C SER A 224 3.58 23.98 1.17
N ASN A 225 3.48 23.74 -0.14
CA ASN A 225 2.26 23.20 -0.72
C ASN A 225 2.09 21.72 -0.38
N ALA A 226 0.85 21.34 0.00
CA ALA A 226 0.48 19.94 0.20
C ALA A 226 -0.37 19.46 -0.98
N TYR A 227 0.18 18.54 -1.76
CA TYR A 227 -0.50 17.90 -2.89
C TYR A 227 -1.05 16.56 -2.45
N ILE A 228 -2.37 16.45 -2.40
CA ILE A 228 -3.06 15.24 -1.96
C ILE A 228 -3.81 14.68 -3.17
N SER A 229 -3.25 13.65 -3.78
CA SER A 229 -3.97 12.84 -4.77
C SER A 229 -4.88 11.87 -4.05
N GLY A 230 -6.01 11.54 -4.65
CA GLY A 230 -6.96 10.60 -4.07
C GLY A 230 -6.32 9.24 -3.73
N PHE A 231 -6.83 8.61 -2.69
CA PHE A 231 -6.38 7.28 -2.23
C PHE A 231 -7.09 6.14 -2.97
N ASP A 232 -7.98 6.43 -3.91
CA ASP A 232 -8.76 5.40 -4.59
C ASP A 232 -7.90 4.54 -5.52
N ARG A 233 -8.12 3.24 -5.42
CA ARG A 233 -7.54 2.20 -6.29
C ARG A 233 -8.70 1.41 -6.91
N PRO A 234 -9.37 1.96 -7.96
CA PRO A 234 -10.59 1.38 -8.53
C PRO A 234 -10.38 -0.03 -9.08
N ASN A 235 -9.16 -0.38 -9.47
CA ASN A 235 -8.80 -1.70 -9.99
C ASN A 235 -8.67 -2.79 -8.90
N ILE A 236 -8.61 -2.43 -7.60
CA ILE A 236 -8.52 -3.40 -6.50
C ILE A 236 -9.93 -3.74 -6.00
N ARG A 237 -10.29 -5.02 -6.03
CA ARG A 237 -11.53 -5.53 -5.46
C ARG A 237 -11.33 -5.91 -4.00
N TYR A 238 -12.08 -5.31 -3.09
CA TYR A 238 -12.01 -5.61 -1.65
C TYR A 238 -13.05 -6.66 -1.25
N ALA A 239 -12.62 -7.72 -0.57
CA ALA A 239 -13.50 -8.76 -0.04
C ALA A 239 -13.03 -9.21 1.34
N ILE A 240 -13.94 -9.21 2.34
CA ILE A 240 -13.64 -9.58 3.72
C ILE A 240 -14.65 -10.65 4.16
N ALA A 241 -14.16 -11.80 4.62
CA ALA A 241 -14.99 -12.91 5.06
C ALA A 241 -14.65 -13.36 6.49
N ASN A 242 -15.60 -14.04 7.13
CA ASN A 242 -15.39 -14.63 8.43
C ASN A 242 -14.42 -15.82 8.35
N LYS A 243 -13.49 -15.90 9.28
CA LYS A 243 -12.53 -16.99 9.42
C LYS A 243 -13.22 -18.23 10.01
N THR A 244 -13.34 -19.27 9.21
CA THR A 244 -13.93 -20.55 9.63
C THR A 244 -12.93 -21.70 9.47
N THR A 245 -12.53 -21.99 8.25
CA THR A 245 -11.55 -23.02 7.89
C THR A 245 -10.46 -22.38 7.01
N PRO A 246 -9.46 -21.70 7.59
CA PRO A 246 -8.52 -20.83 6.86
C PRO A 246 -7.86 -21.47 5.64
N LYS A 247 -7.34 -22.69 5.78
CA LYS A 247 -6.69 -23.41 4.68
C LYS A 247 -7.67 -23.70 3.53
N LYS A 248 -8.88 -24.18 3.83
CA LYS A 248 -9.90 -24.43 2.79
C LYS A 248 -10.38 -23.16 2.12
N GLN A 249 -10.54 -22.07 2.89
CA GLN A 249 -10.94 -20.77 2.36
C GLN A 249 -9.86 -20.18 1.44
N LEU A 250 -8.58 -20.26 1.86
CA LEU A 250 -7.44 -19.82 1.03
C LEU A 250 -7.34 -20.65 -0.25
N LEU A 251 -7.44 -21.98 -0.15
CA LEU A 251 -7.38 -22.86 -1.32
C LEU A 251 -8.47 -22.53 -2.34
N ALA A 252 -9.71 -22.35 -1.87
CA ALA A 252 -10.84 -21.97 -2.74
C ALA A 252 -10.61 -20.61 -3.43
N PHE A 253 -9.97 -19.66 -2.74
CA PHE A 253 -9.59 -18.38 -3.31
C PHE A 253 -8.50 -18.52 -4.37
N LEU A 254 -7.46 -19.33 -4.12
CA LEU A 254 -6.31 -19.52 -4.99
C LEU A 254 -6.57 -20.42 -6.20
N GLN A 255 -7.54 -21.33 -6.13
CA GLN A 255 -7.86 -22.25 -7.25
C GLN A 255 -8.18 -21.53 -8.57
N GLN A 256 -8.73 -20.32 -8.49
CA GLN A 256 -9.03 -19.48 -9.66
C GLN A 256 -7.84 -18.63 -10.12
N ARG A 257 -6.67 -18.72 -9.43
CA ARG A 257 -5.49 -17.86 -9.56
C ARG A 257 -4.17 -18.63 -9.66
N LYS A 258 -4.20 -19.82 -10.25
CA LYS A 258 -3.07 -20.79 -10.20
C LYS A 258 -1.74 -20.28 -10.74
N GLN A 259 -1.77 -19.34 -11.70
CA GLN A 259 -0.58 -18.79 -12.36
C GLN A 259 -0.40 -17.30 -12.06
N GLU A 260 -1.08 -16.78 -11.06
CA GLU A 260 -1.03 -15.38 -10.71
C GLU A 260 -0.04 -15.14 -9.56
N ALA A 261 0.80 -14.11 -9.69
CA ALA A 261 1.66 -13.68 -8.60
C ALA A 261 0.81 -13.03 -7.48
N GLY A 262 1.14 -13.34 -6.23
CA GLY A 262 0.38 -12.83 -5.10
C GLY A 262 1.12 -12.86 -3.78
N ILE A 263 0.53 -12.20 -2.79
CA ILE A 263 1.07 -12.11 -1.43
C ILE A 263 0.02 -12.61 -0.44
N VAL A 264 0.44 -13.50 0.48
CA VAL A 264 -0.40 -14.01 1.57
C VAL A 264 0.19 -13.56 2.90
N TYR A 265 -0.50 -12.66 3.60
CA TYR A 265 -0.04 -12.15 4.90
C TYR A 265 -0.52 -13.02 6.06
N CYS A 266 0.43 -13.32 6.97
CA CYS A 266 0.21 -14.02 8.23
C CYS A 266 0.86 -13.25 9.38
N LEU A 267 0.28 -13.34 10.58
CA LEU A 267 0.77 -12.61 11.75
C LEU A 267 2.07 -13.18 12.33
N SER A 268 2.32 -14.49 12.24
CA SER A 268 3.48 -15.14 12.88
C SER A 268 4.38 -15.86 11.89
N ARG A 269 5.70 -15.91 12.20
CA ARG A 269 6.74 -16.60 11.40
C ARG A 269 6.38 -18.07 11.16
N LYS A 270 6.02 -18.79 12.22
CA LYS A 270 5.62 -20.21 12.12
C LYS A 270 4.44 -20.40 11.16
N LYS A 271 3.41 -19.56 11.25
CA LYS A 271 2.25 -19.64 10.35
C LYS A 271 2.63 -19.34 8.90
N VAL A 272 3.60 -18.46 8.66
CA VAL A 272 4.17 -18.19 7.32
C VAL A 272 4.79 -19.47 6.76
N GLU A 273 5.69 -20.11 7.51
CA GLU A 273 6.38 -21.35 7.08
C GLU A 273 5.37 -22.48 6.85
N ASP A 274 4.49 -22.76 7.82
CA ASP A 274 3.46 -23.81 7.73
C ASP A 274 2.50 -23.59 6.54
N THR A 275 2.18 -22.32 6.22
CA THR A 275 1.28 -22.00 5.10
C THR A 275 1.99 -22.10 3.76
N ALA A 276 3.23 -21.61 3.65
CA ALA A 276 4.01 -21.72 2.42
C ALA A 276 4.28 -23.18 2.06
N GLN A 277 4.72 -23.98 3.02
CA GLN A 277 4.92 -25.42 2.82
C GLN A 277 3.64 -26.09 2.36
N TRP A 278 2.53 -25.86 3.07
CA TRP A 278 1.25 -26.45 2.72
C TRP A 278 0.76 -26.05 1.32
N LEU A 279 0.94 -24.78 0.90
CA LEU A 279 0.59 -24.32 -0.45
C LEU A 279 1.47 -25.01 -1.51
N SER A 280 2.77 -25.22 -1.24
CA SER A 280 3.66 -25.96 -2.12
C SER A 280 3.21 -27.42 -2.29
N GLU A 281 2.75 -28.06 -1.22
CA GLU A 281 2.16 -29.41 -1.26
C GLU A 281 0.83 -29.45 -2.08
N GLN A 282 0.13 -28.31 -2.21
CA GLN A 282 -1.07 -28.16 -3.06
C GLN A 282 -0.73 -27.79 -4.52
N GLY A 283 0.56 -27.74 -4.88
CA GLY A 283 1.02 -27.46 -6.24
C GLY A 283 1.14 -25.98 -6.60
N PHE A 284 1.21 -25.07 -5.62
CA PHE A 284 1.49 -23.66 -5.84
C PHE A 284 2.99 -23.36 -5.66
N ASN A 285 3.54 -22.42 -6.43
CA ASN A 285 4.91 -21.93 -6.23
C ASN A 285 4.91 -20.92 -5.07
N ALA A 286 4.90 -21.42 -3.82
CA ALA A 286 4.78 -20.62 -2.61
C ALA A 286 6.08 -20.57 -1.83
N LEU A 287 6.53 -19.34 -1.46
CA LEU A 287 7.79 -19.08 -0.75
C LEU A 287 7.53 -18.33 0.55
N PRO A 288 8.15 -18.75 1.68
CA PRO A 288 8.03 -18.02 2.95
C PRO A 288 8.92 -16.77 2.97
N TYR A 289 8.45 -15.69 3.64
CA TYR A 289 9.25 -14.48 3.87
C TYR A 289 8.95 -13.86 5.23
N HIS A 290 9.96 -13.77 6.10
CA HIS A 290 9.87 -13.10 7.40
C HIS A 290 11.26 -12.74 7.93
N ALA A 291 11.34 -11.86 8.92
CA ALA A 291 12.60 -11.36 9.49
C ALA A 291 13.48 -12.45 10.15
N GLY A 292 12.94 -13.62 10.48
CA GLY A 292 13.70 -14.73 11.03
C GLY A 292 14.48 -15.56 10.00
N LEU A 293 14.24 -15.36 8.70
CA LEU A 293 15.03 -16.01 7.64
C LEU A 293 16.40 -15.31 7.51
N THR A 294 17.41 -16.06 7.04
CA THR A 294 18.73 -15.48 6.72
C THR A 294 18.59 -14.39 5.64
N ALA A 295 19.51 -13.43 5.63
CA ALA A 295 19.52 -12.36 4.63
C ALA A 295 19.60 -12.94 3.21
N GLN A 296 20.43 -13.96 2.99
CA GLN A 296 20.57 -14.62 1.69
C GLN A 296 19.28 -15.29 1.23
N LEU A 297 18.57 -16.00 2.12
CA LEU A 297 17.31 -16.67 1.76
C LEU A 297 16.20 -15.65 1.46
N ARG A 298 16.12 -14.56 2.24
CA ARG A 298 15.20 -13.43 1.96
C ARG A 298 15.46 -12.85 0.58
N GLN A 299 16.72 -12.57 0.25
CA GLN A 299 17.11 -12.05 -1.06
C GLN A 299 16.74 -13.02 -2.20
N THR A 300 17.00 -14.32 -2.01
CA THR A 300 16.65 -15.34 -3.01
C THR A 300 15.14 -15.40 -3.24
N HIS A 301 14.33 -15.44 -2.16
CA HIS A 301 12.87 -15.49 -2.29
C HIS A 301 12.30 -14.21 -2.91
N GLN A 302 12.84 -13.06 -2.54
CA GLN A 302 12.46 -11.77 -3.13
C GLN A 302 12.81 -11.72 -4.63
N ASN A 303 14.01 -12.11 -5.00
CA ASN A 303 14.43 -12.16 -6.40
C ASN A 303 13.56 -13.10 -7.23
N ARG A 304 13.22 -14.28 -6.71
CA ARG A 304 12.31 -15.21 -7.37
C ARG A 304 10.93 -14.58 -7.56
N PHE A 305 10.40 -13.91 -6.54
CA PHE A 305 9.11 -13.23 -6.65
C PHE A 305 9.11 -12.12 -7.71
N LEU A 306 10.19 -11.34 -7.78
CA LEU A 306 10.31 -10.23 -8.73
C LEU A 306 10.51 -10.71 -10.18
N ARG A 307 11.18 -11.87 -10.38
CA ARG A 307 11.61 -12.35 -11.69
C ARG A 307 10.75 -13.48 -12.25
N GLU A 308 10.16 -14.29 -11.40
CA GLU A 308 9.35 -15.44 -11.82
C GLU A 308 7.85 -15.09 -11.81
N ASP A 309 7.11 -15.71 -12.74
CA ASP A 309 5.65 -15.61 -12.78
C ASP A 309 4.99 -16.61 -11.84
N GLY A 310 3.77 -16.28 -11.39
CA GLY A 310 2.95 -17.19 -10.58
C GLY A 310 3.51 -17.51 -9.19
N VAL A 311 4.51 -16.76 -8.71
CA VAL A 311 5.06 -16.95 -7.37
C VAL A 311 4.13 -16.34 -6.34
N ILE A 312 3.87 -17.08 -5.26
CA ILE A 312 3.12 -16.61 -4.10
C ILE A 312 4.10 -16.44 -2.94
N ILE A 313 4.23 -15.21 -2.45
CA ILE A 313 4.96 -14.98 -1.19
C ILE A 313 4.00 -15.11 -0.02
N VAL A 314 4.30 -16.01 0.91
CA VAL A 314 3.64 -16.06 2.21
C VAL A 314 4.50 -15.33 3.22
N ALA A 315 3.99 -14.26 3.82
CA ALA A 315 4.85 -13.35 4.58
C ALA A 315 4.22 -12.82 5.87
N THR A 316 5.09 -12.34 6.77
CA THR A 316 4.72 -11.35 7.78
C THR A 316 4.80 -9.94 7.18
N ILE A 317 4.47 -8.91 7.97
CA ILE A 317 4.64 -7.50 7.58
C ILE A 317 6.09 -7.15 7.16
N ALA A 318 7.06 -8.01 7.44
CA ALA A 318 8.45 -7.84 7.00
C ALA A 318 8.62 -7.90 5.46
N PHE A 319 7.70 -8.52 4.74
CA PHE A 319 7.59 -8.43 3.28
C PHE A 319 6.66 -7.29 2.93
N GLY A 320 7.20 -6.11 3.01
CA GLY A 320 6.36 -4.94 2.95
C GLY A 320 6.98 -3.84 2.10
N MET A 321 7.50 -2.81 2.73
CA MET A 321 8.10 -1.69 2.02
C MET A 321 9.18 -2.17 1.04
N GLY A 322 9.25 -1.56 -0.13
CA GLY A 322 10.27 -1.88 -1.13
C GLY A 322 9.90 -2.92 -2.18
N ILE A 323 8.72 -3.51 -2.15
CA ILE A 323 8.26 -4.41 -3.21
C ILE A 323 7.48 -3.63 -4.26
N ASP A 324 8.04 -3.51 -5.45
CA ASP A 324 7.46 -2.74 -6.56
C ASP A 324 7.12 -3.60 -7.79
N LYS A 325 6.77 -4.88 -7.59
CA LYS A 325 6.27 -5.75 -8.66
C LYS A 325 4.90 -5.27 -9.12
N PRO A 326 4.73 -4.85 -10.39
CA PRO A 326 3.49 -4.23 -10.87
C PRO A 326 2.32 -5.21 -11.05
N ASP A 327 2.61 -6.45 -11.39
CA ASP A 327 1.67 -7.50 -11.79
C ASP A 327 1.23 -8.42 -10.64
N VAL A 328 1.28 -7.96 -9.40
CA VAL A 328 0.70 -8.69 -8.24
C VAL A 328 -0.83 -8.71 -8.39
N ARG A 329 -1.39 -9.89 -8.62
CA ARG A 329 -2.83 -10.03 -8.90
C ARG A 329 -3.71 -10.15 -7.65
N PHE A 330 -3.12 -10.51 -6.51
CA PHE A 330 -3.87 -10.56 -5.26
C PHE A 330 -2.99 -10.32 -4.03
N VAL A 331 -3.62 -9.76 -3.01
CA VAL A 331 -3.13 -9.73 -1.63
C VAL A 331 -4.17 -10.38 -0.74
N ALA A 332 -3.77 -11.45 -0.04
CA ALA A 332 -4.63 -12.22 0.83
C ALA A 332 -4.17 -12.10 2.30
N HIS A 333 -5.08 -11.84 3.23
CA HIS A 333 -4.79 -11.78 4.66
C HIS A 333 -5.43 -12.96 5.39
N LEU A 334 -4.62 -13.81 6.00
CA LEU A 334 -5.07 -14.91 6.86
C LEU A 334 -5.21 -14.49 8.33
N ASP A 335 -4.80 -13.29 8.67
CA ASP A 335 -4.92 -12.66 9.97
C ASP A 335 -5.23 -11.17 9.78
N LEU A 336 -5.86 -10.58 10.79
CA LEU A 336 -6.26 -9.16 10.77
C LEU A 336 -5.01 -8.24 10.82
N PRO A 337 -4.86 -7.27 9.91
CA PRO A 337 -3.87 -6.19 10.03
C PRO A 337 -4.10 -5.32 11.27
N LYS A 338 -3.04 -4.68 11.75
CA LYS A 338 -3.10 -3.84 12.96
C LYS A 338 -3.97 -2.59 12.78
N SER A 339 -4.03 -2.04 11.57
CA SER A 339 -4.71 -0.79 11.27
C SER A 339 -5.16 -0.71 9.80
N ILE A 340 -6.00 0.27 9.50
CA ILE A 340 -6.43 0.56 8.13
C ILE A 340 -5.24 1.00 7.26
N GLU A 341 -4.30 1.76 7.81
CA GLU A 341 -3.10 2.20 7.08
C GLU A 341 -2.24 1.00 6.64
N ALA A 342 -2.00 0.06 7.56
CA ALA A 342 -1.28 -1.18 7.25
C ALA A 342 -2.03 -1.98 6.19
N TYR A 343 -3.35 -2.18 6.36
CA TYR A 343 -4.18 -2.87 5.38
C TYR A 343 -4.15 -2.21 4.00
N TYR A 344 -4.26 -0.87 3.95
CA TYR A 344 -4.21 -0.10 2.71
C TYR A 344 -2.84 -0.21 2.03
N GLN A 345 -1.76 -0.10 2.79
CA GLN A 345 -0.40 -0.22 2.27
C GLN A 345 -0.10 -1.63 1.74
N GLU A 346 -0.55 -2.67 2.46
CA GLU A 346 -0.37 -4.06 2.08
C GLU A 346 -1.20 -4.42 0.84
N THR A 347 -2.49 -4.05 0.82
CA THR A 347 -3.38 -4.27 -0.34
C THR A 347 -2.99 -3.42 -1.54
N GLY A 348 -2.44 -2.23 -1.32
CA GLY A 348 -1.94 -1.32 -2.36
C GLY A 348 -0.79 -1.87 -3.20
N ARG A 349 -0.17 -3.00 -2.80
CA ARG A 349 0.83 -3.73 -3.60
C ARG A 349 0.22 -4.43 -4.81
N ALA A 350 -1.08 -4.74 -4.74
CA ALA A 350 -1.78 -5.39 -5.84
C ALA A 350 -2.08 -4.41 -6.98
N GLY A 351 -1.98 -4.89 -8.22
CA GLY A 351 -2.41 -4.18 -9.42
C GLY A 351 -1.79 -2.81 -9.64
N ARG A 352 -0.49 -2.65 -9.41
CA ARG A 352 0.22 -1.37 -9.65
C ARG A 352 0.24 -0.97 -11.12
N ASP A 353 0.12 -1.94 -12.01
CA ASP A 353 -0.03 -1.77 -13.45
C ASP A 353 -1.44 -1.31 -13.89
N GLY A 354 -2.33 -1.03 -12.94
CA GLY A 354 -3.72 -0.64 -13.21
C GLY A 354 -4.65 -1.80 -13.58
N GLN A 355 -4.13 -3.01 -13.76
CA GLN A 355 -4.95 -4.18 -14.08
C GLN A 355 -5.75 -4.66 -12.86
N PRO A 356 -6.87 -5.36 -13.06
CA PRO A 356 -7.70 -5.89 -11.97
C PRO A 356 -6.89 -6.74 -10.99
N ALA A 357 -7.12 -6.50 -9.69
CA ALA A 357 -6.49 -7.25 -8.60
C ALA A 357 -7.45 -7.42 -7.42
N ASP A 358 -7.17 -8.42 -6.57
CA ASP A 358 -8.00 -8.75 -5.41
C ASP A 358 -7.28 -8.45 -4.08
N ALA A 359 -7.97 -7.78 -3.18
CA ALA A 359 -7.63 -7.68 -1.76
C ALA A 359 -8.63 -8.54 -0.97
N TRP A 360 -8.20 -9.72 -0.57
CA TRP A 360 -9.04 -10.70 0.13
C TRP A 360 -8.55 -10.91 1.57
N MET A 361 -9.46 -10.89 2.52
CA MET A 361 -9.12 -11.09 3.94
C MET A 361 -10.13 -12.01 4.62
N ILE A 362 -9.62 -12.84 5.53
CA ILE A 362 -10.43 -13.54 6.52
C ILE A 362 -10.02 -13.10 7.93
N TYR A 363 -11.00 -12.89 8.81
CA TYR A 363 -10.75 -12.54 10.19
C TYR A 363 -11.76 -13.21 11.13
N GLY A 364 -11.37 -13.36 12.38
CA GLY A 364 -12.19 -13.93 13.44
C GLY A 364 -11.92 -13.28 14.79
N LEU A 365 -12.74 -13.59 15.80
CA LEU A 365 -12.62 -13.01 17.13
C LEU A 365 -11.24 -13.27 17.76
N GLN A 366 -10.61 -14.40 17.48
CA GLN A 366 -9.25 -14.71 17.99
C GLN A 366 -8.20 -13.74 17.48
N ASP A 367 -8.34 -13.23 16.24
CA ASP A 367 -7.44 -12.22 15.69
C ASP A 367 -7.59 -10.90 16.44
N VAL A 368 -8.84 -10.51 16.76
CA VAL A 368 -9.17 -9.32 17.55
C VAL A 368 -8.52 -9.38 18.92
N VAL A 369 -8.74 -10.48 19.65
CA VAL A 369 -8.18 -10.69 21.01
C VAL A 369 -6.65 -10.61 20.97
N ARG A 370 -6.02 -11.28 20.00
CA ARG A 370 -4.56 -11.29 19.88
C ARG A 370 -4.00 -9.90 19.62
N LEU A 371 -4.62 -9.12 18.74
CA LEU A 371 -4.15 -7.76 18.44
C LEU A 371 -4.36 -6.81 19.63
N GLN A 372 -5.47 -6.95 20.37
CA GLN A 372 -5.68 -6.22 21.62
C GLN A 372 -4.61 -6.56 22.66
N GLN A 373 -4.26 -7.84 22.82
CA GLN A 373 -3.17 -8.28 23.70
C GLN A 373 -1.84 -7.66 23.31
N MET A 374 -1.51 -7.65 22.01
CA MET A 374 -0.28 -7.05 21.51
C MET A 374 -0.22 -5.53 21.75
N ALA A 375 -1.33 -4.82 21.56
CA ALA A 375 -1.41 -3.38 21.77
C ALA A 375 -1.23 -3.01 23.25
N GLN A 376 -1.85 -3.76 24.18
CA GLN A 376 -1.74 -3.52 25.62
C GLN A 376 -0.40 -3.96 26.21
N GLY A 377 0.19 -5.05 25.69
CA GLY A 377 1.49 -5.58 26.13
C GLY A 377 2.70 -4.83 25.55
N SER A 378 2.50 -3.75 24.78
CA SER A 378 3.60 -2.94 24.26
C SER A 378 4.19 -2.04 25.36
N ASP A 379 5.52 -1.82 25.32
CA ASP A 379 6.23 -0.91 26.23
C ASP A 379 5.96 0.58 25.95
N GLY A 380 5.04 0.89 25.05
CA GLY A 380 4.67 2.26 24.67
C GLY A 380 3.92 3.02 25.76
N SER A 381 3.95 4.35 25.69
CA SER A 381 3.17 5.22 26.57
C SER A 381 1.67 4.93 26.51
N GLU A 382 0.92 5.30 27.56
CA GLU A 382 -0.54 5.15 27.56
C GLU A 382 -1.23 5.88 26.39
N GLN A 383 -0.65 6.99 25.92
CA GLN A 383 -1.14 7.67 24.72
C GLN A 383 -0.92 6.83 23.45
N PHE A 384 0.23 6.18 23.34
CA PHE A 384 0.52 5.26 22.24
C PHE A 384 -0.45 4.07 22.25
N LYS A 385 -0.65 3.41 23.39
CA LYS A 385 -1.60 2.29 23.52
C LYS A 385 -3.02 2.68 23.12
N ARG A 386 -3.49 3.86 23.53
CA ARG A 386 -4.80 4.39 23.11
C ARG A 386 -4.88 4.62 21.59
N ALA A 387 -3.83 5.16 21.00
CA ALA A 387 -3.80 5.36 19.55
C ALA A 387 -3.85 4.04 18.77
N GLU A 388 -3.07 3.03 19.20
CA GLU A 388 -3.11 1.69 18.61
C GLU A 388 -4.49 1.03 18.78
N GLN A 389 -5.14 1.24 19.93
CA GLN A 389 -6.51 0.78 20.15
C GLN A 389 -7.50 1.43 19.18
N HIS A 390 -7.44 2.74 18.98
CA HIS A 390 -8.30 3.45 18.02
C HIS A 390 -8.09 2.98 16.58
N LYS A 391 -6.84 2.74 16.17
CA LYS A 391 -6.53 2.19 14.84
C LYS A 391 -7.13 0.80 14.65
N LEU A 392 -7.02 -0.05 15.68
CA LEU A 392 -7.62 -1.38 15.66
C LEU A 392 -9.15 -1.30 15.59
N GLU A 393 -9.79 -0.40 16.34
CA GLU A 393 -11.24 -0.17 16.28
C GLU A 393 -11.70 0.28 14.89
N ALA A 394 -10.96 1.18 14.25
CA ALA A 394 -11.25 1.60 12.88
C ALA A 394 -11.15 0.42 11.90
N MET A 395 -10.10 -0.43 12.02
CA MET A 395 -9.93 -1.63 11.20
C MET A 395 -11.08 -2.62 11.40
N LEU A 396 -11.52 -2.83 12.63
CA LEU A 396 -12.67 -3.68 12.95
C LEU A 396 -13.97 -3.09 12.40
N GLY A 397 -14.13 -1.77 12.43
CA GLY A 397 -15.24 -1.07 11.79
C GLY A 397 -15.31 -1.36 10.29
N LEU A 398 -14.17 -1.33 9.59
CA LEU A 398 -14.08 -1.73 8.17
C LEU A 398 -14.49 -3.19 7.95
N CYS A 399 -14.15 -4.10 8.87
CA CYS A 399 -14.49 -5.52 8.76
C CYS A 399 -16.00 -5.78 8.90
N GLU A 400 -16.68 -5.07 9.79
CA GLU A 400 -18.11 -5.29 10.09
C GLU A 400 -19.07 -4.34 9.36
N VAL A 401 -18.55 -3.40 8.57
CA VAL A 401 -19.41 -2.48 7.83
C VAL A 401 -20.34 -3.22 6.87
N THR A 402 -21.58 -2.76 6.78
CA THR A 402 -22.62 -3.30 5.87
C THR A 402 -22.77 -2.45 4.61
N SER A 403 -22.23 -1.23 4.60
CA SER A 403 -22.14 -0.34 3.44
C SER A 403 -20.88 -0.62 2.60
N CYS A 404 -20.61 0.20 1.61
CA CYS A 404 -19.44 0.09 0.74
C CYS A 404 -18.13 0.13 1.54
N ARG A 405 -17.29 -0.92 1.44
CA ARG A 405 -15.98 -0.99 2.13
C ARG A 405 -15.02 0.07 1.63
N ARG A 406 -14.99 0.29 0.31
CA ARG A 406 -14.11 1.32 -0.29
C ARG A 406 -14.44 2.70 0.23
N LYS A 407 -15.73 3.03 0.37
CA LYS A 407 -16.14 4.31 0.96
C LYS A 407 -15.57 4.48 2.37
N VAL A 408 -15.69 3.47 3.22
CA VAL A 408 -15.16 3.52 4.60
C VAL A 408 -13.65 3.66 4.61
N LEU A 409 -12.95 2.91 3.75
CA LEU A 409 -11.50 2.97 3.60
C LEU A 409 -11.03 4.38 3.18
N LEU A 410 -11.65 4.97 2.17
CA LEU A 410 -11.28 6.29 1.66
C LEU A 410 -11.65 7.41 2.65
N SER A 411 -12.82 7.33 3.29
CA SER A 411 -13.24 8.28 4.32
C SER A 411 -12.28 8.31 5.52
N TYR A 412 -11.61 7.20 5.84
CA TYR A 412 -10.57 7.16 6.89
C TYR A 412 -9.39 8.09 6.57
N PHE A 413 -9.03 8.21 5.29
CA PHE A 413 -7.99 9.11 4.80
C PHE A 413 -8.50 10.51 4.46
N ALA A 414 -9.76 10.82 4.79
CA ALA A 414 -10.46 12.07 4.42
C ALA A 414 -10.51 12.27 2.90
N ASP A 415 -10.67 11.20 2.15
CA ASP A 415 -10.84 11.21 0.70
C ASP A 415 -12.32 11.02 0.32
N GLU A 416 -12.72 11.66 -0.77
CA GLU A 416 -14.08 11.54 -1.29
C GLU A 416 -14.29 10.18 -1.97
N ALA A 417 -15.42 9.58 -1.71
CA ALA A 417 -15.76 8.30 -2.30
C ALA A 417 -17.24 8.21 -2.66
N PRO A 418 -17.58 7.54 -3.77
CA PRO A 418 -18.96 7.29 -4.11
C PRO A 418 -19.63 6.44 -3.02
N SER A 419 -20.95 6.61 -2.86
CA SER A 419 -21.72 5.84 -1.89
C SER A 419 -21.63 4.32 -2.12
N GLN A 420 -21.44 3.90 -3.37
CA GLN A 420 -21.21 2.52 -3.81
C GLN A 420 -20.12 2.48 -4.87
N CYS A 421 -19.12 1.64 -4.67
CA CYS A 421 -18.01 1.49 -5.62
C CYS A 421 -18.25 0.44 -6.72
N GLY A 422 -19.27 -0.41 -6.58
CA GLY A 422 -19.53 -1.54 -7.50
C GLY A 422 -18.48 -2.66 -7.47
N ASN A 423 -17.33 -2.43 -6.81
CA ASN A 423 -16.17 -3.33 -6.84
C ASN A 423 -15.70 -3.78 -5.44
N CYS A 424 -16.60 -3.92 -4.47
CA CYS A 424 -16.32 -4.60 -3.21
C CYS A 424 -17.39 -5.65 -2.93
N ASP A 425 -17.10 -6.59 -2.03
CA ASP A 425 -18.04 -7.67 -1.68
C ASP A 425 -19.41 -7.14 -1.25
N ASN A 426 -19.46 -6.09 -0.41
CA ASN A 426 -20.73 -5.52 0.05
C ASN A 426 -21.52 -4.80 -1.06
N CYS A 427 -20.87 -4.25 -2.09
CA CYS A 427 -21.57 -3.67 -3.24
C CYS A 427 -22.05 -4.73 -4.22
N GLN A 428 -21.27 -5.80 -4.41
CA GLN A 428 -21.61 -6.90 -5.32
C GLN A 428 -22.66 -7.84 -4.74
N LEU A 429 -22.58 -8.11 -3.43
CA LEU A 429 -23.52 -8.93 -2.67
C LEU A 429 -23.81 -8.25 -1.33
N PRO A 430 -24.79 -7.32 -1.28
CA PRO A 430 -25.12 -6.61 -0.06
C PRO A 430 -25.44 -7.57 1.09
N PRO A 431 -24.84 -7.36 2.27
CA PRO A 431 -25.08 -8.26 3.40
C PRO A 431 -26.53 -8.11 3.90
N VAL A 432 -27.14 -9.25 4.17
CA VAL A 432 -28.44 -9.27 4.83
C VAL A 432 -28.25 -8.79 6.27
N THR A 433 -29.05 -7.82 6.68
CA THR A 433 -29.11 -7.34 8.07
C THR A 433 -30.44 -7.73 8.70
N TRP A 434 -30.45 -7.85 10.01
CA TRP A 434 -31.64 -8.16 10.79
C TRP A 434 -31.67 -7.37 12.09
N ASP A 435 -32.85 -7.16 12.65
CA ASP A 435 -32.97 -6.62 13.99
C ASP A 435 -32.50 -7.67 15.01
N ALA A 436 -31.29 -7.47 15.51
CA ALA A 436 -30.64 -8.34 16.48
C ALA A 436 -30.74 -7.81 17.90
N THR A 437 -31.61 -6.85 18.18
CA THR A 437 -31.75 -6.22 19.49
C THR A 437 -32.01 -7.25 20.58
N GLU A 438 -32.98 -8.15 20.39
CA GLU A 438 -33.28 -9.22 21.35
C GLU A 438 -32.11 -10.21 21.50
N ALA A 439 -31.46 -10.58 20.38
CA ALA A 439 -30.30 -11.46 20.43
C ALA A 439 -29.13 -10.80 21.19
N ALA A 440 -28.89 -9.52 20.97
CA ALA A 440 -27.90 -8.76 21.72
C ALA A 440 -28.23 -8.71 23.21
N GLN A 441 -29.49 -8.43 23.58
CA GLN A 441 -29.94 -8.45 24.97
C GLN A 441 -29.75 -9.82 25.64
N LYS A 442 -30.04 -10.92 24.94
CA LYS A 442 -29.78 -12.29 25.43
C LYS A 442 -28.30 -12.52 25.71
N VAL A 443 -27.40 -12.11 24.80
CA VAL A 443 -25.94 -12.22 24.99
C VAL A 443 -25.50 -11.37 26.18
N LEU A 444 -25.83 -10.08 26.19
CA LEU A 444 -25.42 -9.14 27.24
C LEU A 444 -25.91 -9.58 28.63
N SER A 445 -27.15 -10.05 28.71
CA SER A 445 -27.73 -10.60 29.94
C SER A 445 -27.02 -11.89 30.39
N SER A 446 -26.67 -12.78 29.44
CA SER A 446 -25.94 -14.00 29.77
C SER A 446 -24.53 -13.70 30.28
N VAL A 447 -23.81 -12.75 29.65
CA VAL A 447 -22.49 -12.28 30.12
C VAL A 447 -22.59 -11.71 31.54
N TYR A 448 -23.59 -10.89 31.83
CA TYR A 448 -23.81 -10.33 33.15
C TYR A 448 -24.07 -11.43 34.18
N ARG A 449 -25.02 -12.36 33.91
CA ARG A 449 -25.45 -13.42 34.84
C ARG A 449 -24.40 -14.49 35.08
N THR A 450 -23.49 -14.71 34.12
CA THR A 450 -22.33 -15.59 34.31
C THR A 450 -21.15 -14.88 35.05
N GLY A 451 -21.38 -13.67 35.55
CA GLY A 451 -20.41 -12.93 36.37
C GLY A 451 -19.28 -12.30 35.59
N GLN A 452 -19.40 -12.17 34.25
CA GLN A 452 -18.40 -11.54 33.37
C GLN A 452 -17.00 -12.21 33.46
N ARG A 453 -16.96 -13.53 33.69
CA ARG A 453 -15.73 -14.33 33.87
C ARG A 453 -15.52 -15.41 32.83
N PHE A 454 -16.41 -15.49 31.85
CA PHE A 454 -16.41 -16.57 30.87
C PHE A 454 -16.26 -16.05 29.43
N GLY A 455 -15.56 -16.85 28.63
CA GLY A 455 -15.36 -16.53 27.22
C GLY A 455 -16.56 -16.94 26.33
N VAL A 456 -16.43 -16.65 25.07
CA VAL A 456 -17.48 -16.79 24.04
C VAL A 456 -18.13 -18.17 24.01
N VAL A 457 -17.33 -19.24 24.07
CA VAL A 457 -17.85 -20.61 23.98
C VAL A 457 -18.78 -20.92 25.13
N HIS A 458 -18.39 -20.59 26.36
CA HIS A 458 -19.20 -20.86 27.54
C HIS A 458 -20.50 -20.04 27.55
N VAL A 459 -20.46 -18.76 27.17
CA VAL A 459 -21.66 -17.93 27.03
C VAL A 459 -22.62 -18.48 25.99
N MET A 460 -22.10 -18.98 24.86
CA MET A 460 -22.91 -19.64 23.84
C MET A 460 -23.53 -20.95 24.35
N ASP A 461 -22.77 -21.77 25.08
CA ASP A 461 -23.28 -23.02 25.64
C ASP A 461 -24.44 -22.76 26.63
N VAL A 462 -24.34 -21.70 27.45
CA VAL A 462 -25.43 -21.27 28.32
C VAL A 462 -26.65 -20.82 27.51
N LEU A 463 -26.45 -19.98 26.47
CA LEU A 463 -27.55 -19.51 25.61
C LEU A 463 -28.25 -20.64 24.86
N GLN A 464 -27.50 -21.64 24.44
CA GLN A 464 -28.03 -22.80 23.72
C GLN A 464 -28.60 -23.91 24.62
N GLY A 465 -28.44 -23.77 25.94
CA GLY A 465 -28.90 -24.77 26.90
C GLY A 465 -28.09 -26.08 26.88
N LYS A 466 -26.79 -26.00 26.59
CA LYS A 466 -25.91 -27.18 26.58
C LYS A 466 -25.41 -27.51 28.00
N GLU A 467 -25.81 -28.66 28.49
CA GLU A 467 -25.37 -29.19 29.79
C GLU A 467 -24.00 -29.87 29.66
N ASN A 468 -22.93 -29.09 29.61
CA ASN A 468 -21.57 -29.60 29.68
C ASN A 468 -21.01 -29.49 31.12
N GLU A 469 -19.91 -30.20 31.39
CA GLU A 469 -19.27 -30.25 32.70
C GLU A 469 -19.01 -28.86 33.29
N LYS A 470 -18.55 -27.92 32.48
CA LYS A 470 -18.24 -26.55 32.93
C LYS A 470 -19.50 -25.74 33.28
N VAL A 471 -20.60 -25.91 32.54
CA VAL A 471 -21.89 -25.25 32.84
C VAL A 471 -22.48 -25.81 34.10
N LEU A 472 -22.40 -27.12 34.31
CA LEU A 472 -22.88 -27.79 35.52
C LEU A 472 -22.05 -27.44 36.76
N GLN A 473 -20.72 -27.42 36.67
CA GLN A 473 -19.79 -27.07 37.73
C GLN A 473 -20.05 -25.67 38.31
N HIS A 474 -20.40 -24.71 37.46
CA HIS A 474 -20.69 -23.34 37.87
C HIS A 474 -22.18 -23.08 38.16
N GLY A 475 -23.03 -24.09 38.05
CA GLY A 475 -24.47 -23.97 38.29
C GLY A 475 -25.23 -23.13 37.27
N HIS A 476 -24.66 -22.89 36.10
CA HIS A 476 -25.22 -21.98 35.10
C HIS A 476 -26.45 -22.53 34.36
N GLN A 477 -26.73 -23.83 34.48
CA GLN A 477 -28.00 -24.44 34.04
C GLN A 477 -29.23 -23.90 34.78
N LYS A 478 -29.02 -23.25 35.93
CA LYS A 478 -30.09 -22.62 36.74
C LYS A 478 -30.34 -21.15 36.40
N LEU A 479 -29.52 -20.56 35.55
CA LEU A 479 -29.68 -19.16 35.16
C LEU A 479 -30.91 -18.98 34.25
N SER A 480 -31.59 -17.85 34.39
CA SER A 480 -32.73 -17.50 33.53
C SER A 480 -32.33 -17.30 32.06
N THR A 481 -31.03 -17.22 31.79
CA THR A 481 -30.49 -17.14 30.43
C THR A 481 -30.07 -18.49 29.86
N PHE A 482 -30.27 -19.59 30.58
CA PHE A 482 -29.97 -20.92 30.08
C PHE A 482 -31.03 -21.37 29.09
N GLY A 483 -30.60 -21.70 27.85
CA GLY A 483 -31.43 -22.18 26.78
C GLY A 483 -32.30 -21.15 26.06
N ILE A 484 -32.28 -19.87 26.45
CA ILE A 484 -33.13 -18.83 25.83
C ILE A 484 -32.76 -18.50 24.37
N GLY A 485 -31.67 -19.04 23.88
CA GLY A 485 -31.13 -18.83 22.54
C GLY A 485 -30.97 -20.13 21.75
N SER A 486 -31.68 -21.20 22.13
CA SER A 486 -31.61 -22.49 21.44
C SER A 486 -32.17 -22.46 20.00
N ASP A 487 -32.96 -21.45 19.68
CA ASP A 487 -33.55 -21.17 18.37
C ASP A 487 -32.56 -20.60 17.35
N ILE A 488 -31.41 -20.07 17.81
CA ILE A 488 -30.38 -19.44 16.95
C ILE A 488 -29.18 -20.37 16.81
N HIS A 489 -28.76 -20.59 15.55
CA HIS A 489 -27.63 -21.46 15.23
C HIS A 489 -26.30 -20.90 15.80
N GLU A 490 -25.39 -21.79 16.19
CA GLU A 490 -24.11 -21.44 16.82
C GLU A 490 -23.28 -20.41 16.00
N ALA A 491 -23.23 -20.56 14.68
CA ALA A 491 -22.53 -19.64 13.81
C ALA A 491 -23.08 -18.21 13.90
N GLN A 492 -24.42 -18.07 14.03
CA GLN A 492 -25.07 -16.77 14.18
C GLN A 492 -24.77 -16.17 15.57
N TRP A 493 -24.75 -16.96 16.64
CA TRP A 493 -24.31 -16.48 17.96
C TRP A 493 -22.86 -16.00 17.96
N ARG A 494 -21.96 -16.73 17.32
CA ARG A 494 -20.56 -16.27 17.15
C ARG A 494 -20.49 -14.92 16.43
N SER A 495 -21.30 -14.74 15.40
CA SER A 495 -21.40 -13.48 14.66
C SER A 495 -21.94 -12.34 15.51
N VAL A 496 -23.04 -12.58 16.26
CA VAL A 496 -23.61 -11.56 17.17
C VAL A 496 -22.57 -11.12 18.20
N ILE A 497 -21.94 -12.09 18.90
CA ILE A 497 -20.94 -11.77 19.93
C ILE A 497 -19.74 -11.01 19.32
N ARG A 498 -19.23 -11.43 18.17
CA ARG A 498 -18.14 -10.73 17.48
C ARG A 498 -18.53 -9.29 17.15
N GLN A 499 -19.72 -9.07 16.58
CA GLN A 499 -20.20 -7.73 16.25
C GLN A 499 -20.42 -6.85 17.51
N LEU A 500 -20.87 -7.43 18.61
CA LEU A 500 -20.97 -6.72 19.90
C LEU A 500 -19.60 -6.30 20.45
N VAL A 501 -18.58 -7.16 20.32
CA VAL A 501 -17.19 -6.82 20.69
C VAL A 501 -16.64 -5.72 19.79
N VAL A 502 -16.80 -5.86 18.46
CA VAL A 502 -16.30 -4.87 17.49
C VAL A 502 -16.97 -3.50 17.67
N ARG A 503 -18.26 -3.47 17.98
CA ARG A 503 -19.02 -2.22 18.22
C ARG A 503 -18.85 -1.67 19.65
N GLY A 504 -18.01 -2.29 20.48
CA GLY A 504 -17.69 -1.83 21.80
C GLY A 504 -18.76 -2.08 22.88
N PHE A 505 -19.82 -2.84 22.62
CA PHE A 505 -20.80 -3.23 23.63
C PHE A 505 -20.25 -4.27 24.61
N LEU A 506 -19.32 -5.09 24.14
CA LEU A 506 -18.55 -6.05 24.92
C LEU A 506 -17.06 -5.76 24.78
N ARG A 507 -16.30 -6.00 25.83
CA ARG A 507 -14.84 -6.09 25.78
C ARG A 507 -14.38 -7.49 26.15
N VAL A 508 -13.21 -7.89 25.67
CA VAL A 508 -12.59 -9.15 26.06
C VAL A 508 -11.54 -8.86 27.12
N ASP A 509 -11.66 -9.48 28.27
CA ASP A 509 -10.68 -9.38 29.35
C ASP A 509 -9.46 -10.23 29.00
N ILE A 510 -8.34 -9.56 28.75
CA ILE A 510 -7.11 -10.18 28.28
C ILE A 510 -6.36 -10.87 29.42
N GLU A 511 -6.44 -10.36 30.62
CA GLU A 511 -5.81 -10.92 31.81
C GLU A 511 -6.61 -12.10 32.40
N GLY A 512 -7.92 -12.12 32.18
CA GLY A 512 -8.87 -13.09 32.72
C GLY A 512 -9.34 -14.13 31.70
N TYR A 513 -8.48 -14.95 31.12
CA TYR A 513 -8.83 -16.08 30.23
C TYR A 513 -9.76 -15.75 29.05
N SER A 514 -9.65 -14.56 28.48
CA SER A 514 -10.51 -14.04 27.40
C SER A 514 -12.00 -13.97 27.78
N ALA A 515 -12.30 -13.60 29.01
CA ALA A 515 -13.67 -13.43 29.50
C ALA A 515 -14.35 -12.23 28.81
N LEU A 516 -15.65 -12.36 28.53
CA LEU A 516 -16.47 -11.27 28.03
C LEU A 516 -16.94 -10.38 29.18
N GLN A 517 -16.75 -9.07 29.03
CA GLN A 517 -17.20 -8.06 29.99
C GLN A 517 -18.06 -7.02 29.30
N LEU A 518 -19.06 -6.51 30.03
CA LEU A 518 -19.94 -5.44 29.58
C LEU A 518 -19.22 -4.08 29.59
N THR A 519 -19.58 -3.21 28.67
CA THR A 519 -19.21 -1.80 28.67
C THR A 519 -20.42 -0.92 29.02
N ASP A 520 -20.21 0.37 29.25
CA ASP A 520 -21.33 1.29 29.48
C ASP A 520 -22.25 1.46 28.28
N LEU A 521 -21.74 1.19 27.06
CA LEU A 521 -22.52 1.27 25.82
C LEU A 521 -23.65 0.23 25.73
N CYS A 522 -23.60 -0.85 26.53
CA CYS A 522 -24.64 -1.89 26.50
C CYS A 522 -25.96 -1.47 27.16
N ARG A 523 -25.95 -0.45 28.04
CA ARG A 523 -27.12 -0.05 28.86
C ARG A 523 -28.35 0.35 28.00
N PRO A 524 -28.22 1.22 26.98
CA PRO A 524 -29.37 1.56 26.13
C PRO A 524 -29.98 0.36 25.40
N VAL A 525 -29.11 -0.58 24.94
CA VAL A 525 -29.58 -1.81 24.28
C VAL A 525 -30.34 -2.71 25.27
N LEU A 526 -29.79 -2.91 26.49
CA LEU A 526 -30.44 -3.70 27.51
C LEU A 526 -31.81 -3.14 27.97
N LYS A 527 -31.96 -1.82 27.96
CA LYS A 527 -33.22 -1.14 28.26
C LYS A 527 -34.21 -1.07 27.11
N GLY A 528 -33.80 -1.49 25.89
CA GLY A 528 -34.63 -1.36 24.70
C GLY A 528 -34.74 0.06 24.13
N GLU A 529 -33.90 0.98 24.59
CA GLU A 529 -33.83 2.37 24.14
C GLU A 529 -33.11 2.50 22.79
N GLN A 530 -32.29 1.49 22.42
CA GLN A 530 -31.51 1.43 21.18
C GLN A 530 -31.76 0.13 20.43
N LEU A 531 -32.23 0.23 19.20
CA LEU A 531 -32.32 -0.88 18.26
C LEU A 531 -30.95 -1.22 17.66
N LEU A 532 -30.68 -2.50 17.47
CA LEU A 532 -29.39 -2.97 16.99
C LEU A 532 -29.54 -3.84 15.74
N HIS A 533 -29.24 -3.28 14.59
CA HIS A 533 -29.18 -4.03 13.33
C HIS A 533 -27.78 -4.60 13.11
N LEU A 534 -27.71 -5.93 13.01
CA LEU A 534 -26.47 -6.68 12.79
C LEU A 534 -26.51 -7.41 11.45
N ARG A 535 -25.32 -7.73 10.93
CA ARG A 535 -25.16 -8.61 9.78
C ARG A 535 -25.66 -10.01 10.14
N LYS A 536 -26.51 -10.60 9.31
CA LYS A 536 -26.96 -11.98 9.43
C LYS A 536 -25.96 -12.91 8.77
N GLU A 537 -25.54 -13.95 9.48
CA GLU A 537 -24.75 -15.01 8.86
C GLU A 537 -25.64 -15.87 7.97
N GLU A 538 -25.30 -15.96 6.70
CA GLU A 538 -25.90 -16.99 5.85
C GLU A 538 -25.21 -18.32 6.16
N VAL A 539 -25.95 -19.27 6.72
CA VAL A 539 -25.54 -20.67 6.77
C VAL A 539 -25.55 -21.16 5.31
N LYS A 540 -24.42 -21.05 4.63
CA LYS A 540 -24.29 -21.54 3.26
C LYS A 540 -24.57 -23.04 3.27
N ALA A 541 -25.70 -23.44 2.69
CA ALA A 541 -25.86 -24.79 2.17
C ALA A 541 -24.68 -25.08 1.19
N PRO A 542 -24.22 -26.33 1.09
CA PRO A 542 -23.14 -26.67 0.17
C PRO A 542 -23.47 -26.13 -1.22
N PRO A 543 -22.52 -25.57 -1.96
CA PRO A 543 -22.75 -24.82 -3.18
C PRO A 543 -23.44 -25.75 -4.20
N THR A 544 -24.72 -25.53 -4.43
CA THR A 544 -25.36 -25.97 -5.65
C THR A 544 -24.76 -25.16 -6.80
N LYS A 545 -24.36 -25.83 -7.87
CA LYS A 545 -23.63 -25.33 -9.05
C LYS A 545 -24.38 -24.27 -9.89
N LYS A 546 -25.14 -23.36 -9.28
CA LYS A 546 -25.84 -22.27 -10.01
C LYS A 546 -25.69 -20.97 -9.23
N GLY A 547 -24.71 -20.19 -9.63
CA GLY A 547 -24.47 -18.85 -9.12
C GLY A 547 -22.99 -18.48 -9.32
N ALA A 548 -22.50 -18.61 -10.56
CA ALA A 548 -21.25 -17.95 -10.94
C ALA A 548 -21.47 -16.44 -10.74
N ALA A 549 -20.92 -15.88 -9.65
CA ALA A 549 -20.65 -14.46 -9.60
C ALA A 549 -20.05 -14.10 -10.95
N LYS A 550 -20.60 -13.08 -11.63
CA LYS A 550 -20.02 -12.55 -12.85
C LYS A 550 -18.55 -12.29 -12.56
N SER A 551 -17.67 -13.21 -13.01
CA SER A 551 -16.25 -13.00 -12.94
C SER A 551 -16.02 -11.66 -13.63
N TYR A 552 -15.34 -10.74 -12.93
CA TYR A 552 -14.70 -9.63 -13.59
C TYR A 552 -14.00 -10.23 -14.79
N ARG A 553 -14.34 -9.77 -16.00
CA ARG A 553 -13.70 -10.23 -17.22
C ARG A 553 -12.19 -10.04 -17.01
N LYS A 554 -11.44 -11.15 -16.84
CA LYS A 554 -10.05 -11.18 -17.24
C LYS A 554 -10.05 -10.49 -18.60
N THR A 555 -9.18 -9.55 -18.81
CA THR A 555 -8.77 -9.17 -20.14
C THR A 555 -8.08 -10.42 -20.68
N GLN A 556 -8.87 -11.37 -21.15
CA GLN A 556 -8.36 -12.61 -21.72
C GLN A 556 -7.76 -12.21 -23.06
N ILE A 557 -6.48 -12.48 -23.21
CA ILE A 557 -5.83 -12.51 -24.51
C ILE A 557 -6.64 -13.50 -25.35
N SER A 558 -6.93 -13.13 -26.57
CA SER A 558 -7.70 -14.02 -27.45
C SER A 558 -6.92 -15.34 -27.64
N PRO A 559 -7.58 -16.48 -27.80
CA PRO A 559 -6.88 -17.74 -28.09
C PRO A 559 -5.98 -17.63 -29.33
N GLU A 560 -6.29 -16.72 -30.24
CA GLU A 560 -5.57 -16.47 -31.46
C GLU A 560 -4.26 -15.68 -31.24
N ASP A 561 -4.22 -14.83 -30.20
CA ASP A 561 -3.07 -13.99 -29.87
C ASP A 561 -2.23 -14.59 -28.72
N GLN A 562 -2.63 -15.74 -28.22
CA GLN A 562 -1.94 -16.39 -27.09
C GLN A 562 -0.50 -16.76 -27.45
N GLU A 563 -0.23 -17.19 -28.67
CA GLU A 563 1.09 -17.57 -29.16
C GLU A 563 2.04 -16.35 -29.17
N LEU A 564 1.61 -15.24 -29.77
CA LEU A 564 2.41 -14.01 -29.78
C LEU A 564 2.62 -13.46 -28.37
N TRP A 565 1.58 -13.53 -27.51
CA TRP A 565 1.71 -13.13 -26.12
C TRP A 565 2.79 -13.91 -25.37
N ASP A 566 2.82 -15.22 -25.57
CA ASP A 566 3.80 -16.08 -24.92
C ASP A 566 5.22 -15.83 -25.46
N GLU A 567 5.38 -15.62 -26.78
CA GLU A 567 6.67 -15.25 -27.40
C GLU A 567 7.19 -13.89 -26.90
N LEU A 568 6.34 -12.86 -26.82
CA LEU A 568 6.74 -11.55 -26.28
C LEU A 568 7.18 -11.64 -24.83
N ARG A 569 6.52 -12.48 -24.02
CA ARG A 569 6.90 -12.71 -22.62
C ARG A 569 8.20 -13.50 -22.48
N GLU A 570 8.44 -14.48 -23.33
CA GLU A 570 9.71 -15.22 -23.37
C GLU A 570 10.87 -14.30 -23.77
N CYS A 571 10.70 -13.48 -24.79
CA CYS A 571 11.69 -12.48 -25.19
C CYS A 571 12.00 -11.52 -24.03
N ARG A 572 10.99 -10.96 -23.40
CA ARG A 572 11.15 -10.11 -22.21
C ARG A 572 11.92 -10.81 -21.10
N LYS A 573 11.60 -12.08 -20.85
CA LYS A 573 12.28 -12.87 -19.81
C LYS A 573 13.74 -13.10 -20.17
N TYR A 574 14.04 -13.45 -21.41
CA TYR A 574 15.41 -13.64 -21.91
C TYR A 574 16.24 -12.35 -21.72
N LEU A 575 15.73 -11.21 -22.18
CA LEU A 575 16.40 -9.92 -22.05
C LEU A 575 16.58 -9.50 -20.56
N ALA A 576 15.60 -9.82 -19.71
CA ALA A 576 15.70 -9.56 -18.29
C ALA A 576 16.80 -10.38 -17.60
N GLU A 577 16.98 -11.64 -18.01
CA GLU A 577 18.07 -12.53 -17.54
C GLU A 577 19.43 -12.02 -18.03
N GLU A 578 19.55 -11.65 -19.30
CA GLU A 578 20.78 -11.11 -19.91
C GLU A 578 21.24 -9.83 -19.20
N HIS A 579 20.32 -8.90 -18.94
CA HIS A 579 20.61 -7.64 -18.27
C HIS A 579 20.56 -7.73 -16.73
N ASN A 580 20.32 -8.91 -16.18
CA ASN A 580 20.21 -9.18 -14.74
C ASN A 580 19.20 -8.28 -14.01
N VAL A 581 18.07 -7.98 -14.64
CA VAL A 581 16.98 -7.14 -14.10
C VAL A 581 15.66 -7.91 -14.03
N PRO A 582 14.69 -7.47 -13.22
CA PRO A 582 13.33 -8.01 -13.25
C PRO A 582 12.65 -7.76 -14.63
N PRO A 583 11.82 -8.69 -15.14
CA PRO A 583 11.20 -8.58 -16.46
C PRO A 583 10.36 -7.31 -16.67
N TYR A 584 9.70 -6.81 -15.64
CA TYR A 584 8.89 -5.60 -15.71
C TYR A 584 9.72 -4.31 -15.94
N LEU A 585 11.03 -4.33 -15.66
CA LEU A 585 11.92 -3.21 -15.98
C LEU A 585 12.23 -3.13 -17.49
N ILE A 586 12.16 -4.23 -18.22
CA ILE A 586 12.19 -4.22 -19.68
C ILE A 586 10.90 -3.57 -20.17
N PHE A 587 9.76 -4.26 -20.09
CA PHE A 587 8.44 -3.73 -20.40
C PHE A 587 7.38 -4.27 -19.43
N HIS A 588 6.40 -3.44 -19.07
CA HIS A 588 5.23 -3.85 -18.30
C HIS A 588 4.29 -4.73 -19.15
N ASP A 589 3.46 -5.55 -18.49
CA ASP A 589 2.44 -6.33 -19.18
C ASP A 589 1.44 -5.46 -19.97
N ALA A 590 1.17 -4.24 -19.49
CA ALA A 590 0.34 -3.27 -20.23
C ALA A 590 0.99 -2.88 -21.58
N THR A 591 2.30 -2.62 -21.58
CA THR A 591 3.07 -2.32 -22.80
C THR A 591 3.07 -3.50 -23.77
N LEU A 592 3.28 -4.74 -23.29
CA LEU A 592 3.22 -5.93 -24.14
C LEU A 592 1.81 -6.17 -24.72
N LYS A 593 0.76 -5.87 -23.97
CA LYS A 593 -0.62 -5.94 -24.48
C LYS A 593 -0.89 -4.90 -25.57
N GLU A 594 -0.40 -3.69 -25.37
CA GLU A 594 -0.51 -2.64 -26.38
C GLU A 594 0.27 -2.99 -27.65
N MET A 595 1.45 -3.64 -27.52
CA MET A 595 2.18 -4.23 -28.66
C MET A 595 1.36 -5.31 -29.37
N LEU A 596 0.64 -6.15 -28.61
CA LEU A 596 -0.24 -7.18 -29.16
C LEU A 596 -1.43 -6.57 -29.92
N ASP A 597 -2.03 -5.50 -29.38
CA ASP A 597 -3.20 -4.85 -29.96
C ASP A 597 -2.85 -4.01 -31.20
N ILE A 598 -1.69 -3.35 -31.21
CA ILE A 598 -1.25 -2.42 -32.28
C ILE A 598 -0.39 -3.11 -33.32
N MET A 599 0.34 -4.17 -32.98
CA MET A 599 1.25 -4.91 -33.88
C MET A 599 2.30 -4.01 -34.55
N PRO A 600 3.18 -3.30 -33.82
CA PRO A 600 4.15 -2.38 -34.37
C PRO A 600 5.20 -3.12 -35.21
N MET A 601 5.27 -2.81 -36.52
CA MET A 601 6.15 -3.45 -37.50
C MET A 601 7.47 -2.70 -37.70
N SER A 602 7.63 -1.55 -37.08
CA SER A 602 8.82 -0.71 -37.19
C SER A 602 9.22 -0.11 -35.83
N ARG A 603 10.50 0.32 -35.75
CA ARG A 603 10.98 1.02 -34.53
C ARG A 603 10.19 2.30 -34.23
N SER A 604 9.75 3.03 -35.25
CA SER A 604 8.95 4.25 -35.08
C SER A 604 7.55 3.96 -34.56
N GLU A 605 6.93 2.87 -34.99
CA GLU A 605 5.63 2.43 -34.46
C GLU A 605 5.77 1.89 -33.02
N LEU A 606 6.88 1.17 -32.74
CA LEU A 606 7.14 0.69 -31.38
C LEU A 606 7.39 1.84 -30.39
N LEU A 607 8.00 2.95 -30.82
CA LEU A 607 8.19 4.15 -30.00
C LEU A 607 6.87 4.81 -29.60
N ALA A 608 5.82 4.64 -30.42
CA ALA A 608 4.49 5.17 -30.11
C ALA A 608 3.72 4.33 -29.05
N ILE A 609 4.24 3.16 -28.64
CA ILE A 609 3.63 2.32 -27.61
C ILE A 609 3.92 2.91 -26.22
N THR A 610 2.87 3.00 -25.39
CA THR A 610 2.98 3.52 -24.03
C THR A 610 4.00 2.76 -23.18
N GLY A 611 4.97 3.47 -22.59
CA GLY A 611 6.03 2.88 -21.76
C GLY A 611 7.27 2.43 -22.55
N VAL A 612 7.35 2.74 -23.86
CA VAL A 612 8.54 2.57 -24.69
C VAL A 612 9.19 3.95 -24.87
N GLY A 613 10.22 4.24 -24.10
CA GLY A 613 11.08 5.41 -24.28
C GLY A 613 12.26 5.11 -25.20
N GLU A 614 12.96 6.16 -25.67
CA GLU A 614 14.10 6.05 -26.59
C GLU A 614 15.18 5.07 -26.10
N SER A 615 15.56 5.15 -24.82
CA SER A 615 16.57 4.28 -24.23
C SER A 615 16.18 2.79 -24.27
N LYS A 616 14.91 2.46 -24.03
CA LYS A 616 14.41 1.08 -24.11
C LYS A 616 14.24 0.62 -25.55
N LEU A 617 13.85 1.52 -26.43
CA LEU A 617 13.76 1.25 -27.87
C LEU A 617 15.13 0.90 -28.45
N GLU A 618 16.18 1.64 -28.07
CA GLU A 618 17.54 1.35 -28.51
C GLU A 618 18.05 0.00 -28.03
N LYS A 619 17.80 -0.33 -26.75
CA LYS A 619 18.33 -1.53 -26.12
C LYS A 619 17.57 -2.80 -26.50
N TYR A 620 16.25 -2.73 -26.63
CA TYR A 620 15.38 -3.90 -26.68
C TYR A 620 14.44 -3.92 -27.90
N GLY A 621 14.23 -2.76 -28.55
CA GLY A 621 13.18 -2.60 -29.57
C GLY A 621 13.34 -3.53 -30.77
N ALA A 622 14.56 -3.86 -31.14
CA ALA A 622 14.83 -4.73 -32.31
C ALA A 622 14.24 -6.14 -32.11
N ASP A 623 14.44 -6.73 -30.94
CA ASP A 623 14.00 -8.10 -30.62
C ASP A 623 12.47 -8.22 -30.63
N PHE A 624 11.76 -7.22 -30.09
CA PHE A 624 10.29 -7.22 -30.09
C PHE A 624 9.69 -6.98 -31.47
N VAL A 625 10.25 -6.05 -32.25
CA VAL A 625 9.79 -5.81 -33.65
C VAL A 625 10.01 -7.07 -34.51
N GLU A 626 11.15 -7.76 -34.36
CA GLU A 626 11.43 -8.99 -35.12
C GLU A 626 10.38 -10.08 -34.85
N ILE A 627 10.02 -10.28 -33.56
CA ILE A 627 8.99 -11.26 -33.18
C ILE A 627 7.63 -10.90 -33.81
N ILE A 628 7.24 -9.63 -33.69
CA ILE A 628 5.95 -9.16 -34.22
C ILE A 628 5.90 -9.29 -35.74
N CYS A 629 6.97 -8.91 -36.44
CA CYS A 629 7.07 -9.07 -37.89
C CYS A 629 6.96 -10.54 -38.33
N ARG A 630 7.72 -11.42 -37.67
CA ARG A 630 7.68 -12.87 -37.96
C ARG A 630 6.28 -13.45 -37.78
N TYR A 631 5.60 -13.05 -36.69
CA TYR A 631 4.23 -13.48 -36.40
C TYR A 631 3.21 -12.96 -37.44
N ALA A 632 3.36 -11.69 -37.86
CA ALA A 632 2.49 -11.10 -38.86
C ALA A 632 2.67 -11.79 -40.24
N ASP A 633 3.92 -12.08 -40.65
CA ASP A 633 4.24 -12.79 -41.89
C ASP A 633 3.65 -14.21 -41.90
N ALA A 634 3.68 -14.90 -40.76
CA ALA A 634 3.09 -16.25 -40.63
C ALA A 634 1.55 -16.26 -40.75
N ARG A 635 0.88 -15.16 -40.43
CA ARG A 635 -0.59 -15.01 -40.59
C ARG A 635 -1.01 -14.46 -41.97
N GLY A 636 -0.11 -13.81 -42.68
CA GLY A 636 -0.38 -13.26 -44.02
C GLY A 636 -0.16 -14.26 -45.17
N SER A 637 0.42 -15.41 -44.88
CA SER A 637 0.58 -16.55 -45.77
C SER A 637 -0.43 -17.67 -45.50
#